data_f83eb0b3a7706907472ccd801a0e1853
#
_entry.id   f83eb0b3a7706907472ccd801a0e1853
#
_cell.length_a   1.000
_cell.length_b   1.000
_cell.length_c   1.000
_cell.angle_alpha   90.00
_cell.angle_beta   90.00
_cell.angle_gamma   90.00
#
_symmetry.space_group_name_H-M   'P 1'
#
loop_
_entity.id
_entity.type
_entity.pdbx_description
1 polymer ?
#
loop_
_entity_poly.entity_id
_entity_poly.type
_entity_poly.pdbx_seq_one_letter_code
_entity_poly.pdbx_strand_id
1 'polypeptide(L)'
;MTLTKIRKRDGRLAEFNEEKIARAIEKAFNATYKPGRGEEARKLADEVLSILEVEGQAQPDVEHIQDLVERVLMDNGYVQTAKSYILYREERSRAREMNTRLMKTYEDITFSKAKDSDIKRENANIDGDTAMGSMLKFGSEGAKQFYDMFVLNPDHARAHREGDIHIHDLDFLTLTTTCCQIDIKKLFEGGFSTGHGTLREPNDISSYAALCCIAIQSNQNDQHGGQSVVNFDYGMADGVRKTFARVYRQNLARALMLLEGREDPERELKALMAQLKADTGLVPTLEDWGDYAAAERAALVPAFGTAEQVERAQAFAHQRAVKETDRATYQAMEALIHNLNTMHSRAGAQTPFSSINYGMDTSPEGRMVMKNVMLATEAGLGNGETPIFPIQIFRVKEGVNYNPGEPNYDLFQLAMRCSAKRLFPNFSFLDAPFNLQYYKPGHPETEIAYMGCRTRVIGNVYDPSREICNGRGNLSFTTINLPRLAIKARGDLDVFFEGLDRMLDLCVEQLLERFEIQCRKHVYNYPFLMGQGVWLDSDKLDWDDEVREVLRHGTLTVGFIGLAETLKALVGVHHGESEKAQVLGLEIISHMRARMDEEAAKRGLNFSLIATPAEGLSGRFVKLDRARYGSIEGITDREYYTNSFHVPVYYPISAYDKIRIEAPYHALTNAGHISYIEMDGDPTDNLEAFEKVIRCMKESGIGYGSVNHPVDRDPVCGFSGIIGDQCPGCGRTEADGVPFERIRRITGYLVGTLDRFNNGKRAEERDRVKHSV
;
A
#
# COMPACT_ATOMS: atom_id res chain seq x y z
N MET A 1 -57.07 21.11 -25.26
CA MET A 1 -57.27 20.00 -24.31
C MET A 1 -56.59 20.39 -23.01
N THR A 2 -57.32 20.49 -21.90
CA THR A 2 -56.70 20.92 -20.63
C THR A 2 -55.84 19.79 -20.10
N LEU A 3 -54.52 20.01 -20.02
CA LEU A 3 -53.56 19.05 -19.45
C LEU A 3 -53.87 18.84 -17.96
N THR A 4 -54.31 17.65 -17.58
CA THR A 4 -54.67 17.32 -16.18
C THR A 4 -53.65 16.39 -15.50
N LYS A 5 -52.89 15.61 -16.30
CA LYS A 5 -51.93 14.61 -15.78
C LYS A 5 -50.61 14.66 -16.52
N ILE A 6 -49.54 14.35 -15.77
CA ILE A 6 -48.17 14.21 -16.29
C ILE A 6 -47.64 12.83 -15.90
N ARG A 7 -46.88 12.20 -16.77
CA ARG A 7 -46.16 10.97 -16.50
C ARG A 7 -44.82 11.30 -15.89
N LYS A 8 -44.57 10.82 -14.66
CA LYS A 8 -43.29 10.95 -14.00
C LYS A 8 -42.29 9.93 -14.55
N ARG A 9 -41.01 10.10 -14.27
CA ARG A 9 -39.91 9.23 -14.69
C ARG A 9 -40.05 7.77 -14.25
N ASP A 10 -40.73 7.53 -13.11
CA ASP A 10 -41.05 6.19 -12.59
C ASP A 10 -42.30 5.57 -13.18
N GLY A 11 -42.86 6.18 -14.25
CA GLY A 11 -44.07 5.75 -14.94
C GLY A 11 -45.39 6.14 -14.26
N ARG A 12 -45.36 6.64 -13.01
CA ARG A 12 -46.57 7.06 -12.29
C ARG A 12 -47.19 8.31 -12.90
N LEU A 13 -48.51 8.35 -12.93
CA LEU A 13 -49.27 9.53 -13.29
C LEU A 13 -49.44 10.45 -12.05
N ALA A 14 -49.23 11.74 -12.24
CA ALA A 14 -49.42 12.75 -11.22
C ALA A 14 -50.24 13.92 -11.82
N GLU A 15 -50.87 14.72 -10.97
CA GLU A 15 -51.55 15.94 -11.41
C GLU A 15 -50.55 16.91 -12.00
N PHE A 16 -50.93 17.48 -13.15
CA PHE A 16 -50.17 18.50 -13.83
C PHE A 16 -50.28 19.82 -13.08
N ASN A 17 -49.15 20.51 -12.92
CA ASN A 17 -49.07 21.79 -12.22
C ASN A 17 -48.13 22.72 -12.98
N GLU A 18 -48.70 23.69 -13.69
CA GLU A 18 -48.01 24.68 -14.52
C GLU A 18 -47.09 25.59 -13.70
N GLU A 19 -47.46 25.93 -12.48
CA GLU A 19 -46.67 26.77 -11.56
C GLU A 19 -45.26 26.16 -11.29
N LYS A 20 -45.12 24.85 -11.39
CA LYS A 20 -43.84 24.19 -11.26
C LYS A 20 -42.87 24.48 -12.41
N ILE A 21 -43.38 24.68 -13.61
CA ILE A 21 -42.60 25.07 -14.79
C ILE A 21 -42.11 26.49 -14.62
N ALA A 22 -43.02 27.42 -14.27
CA ALA A 22 -42.68 28.83 -14.02
C ALA A 22 -41.62 28.99 -12.91
N ARG A 23 -41.76 28.26 -11.80
CA ARG A 23 -40.78 28.27 -10.72
C ARG A 23 -39.42 27.69 -11.11
N ALA A 24 -39.38 26.67 -11.98
CA ALA A 24 -38.13 26.09 -12.44
C ALA A 24 -37.37 27.08 -13.33
N ILE A 25 -38.07 27.77 -14.23
CA ILE A 25 -37.53 28.84 -15.08
C ILE A 25 -37.06 30.03 -14.24
N GLU A 26 -37.87 30.47 -13.25
CA GLU A 26 -37.48 31.55 -12.33
C GLU A 26 -36.20 31.24 -11.55
N LYS A 27 -36.03 30.02 -11.05
CA LYS A 27 -34.79 29.60 -10.41
C LYS A 27 -33.59 29.66 -11.37
N ALA A 28 -33.78 29.30 -12.63
CA ALA A 28 -32.70 29.40 -13.63
C ALA A 28 -32.37 30.88 -13.93
N PHE A 29 -33.38 31.76 -13.96
CA PHE A 29 -33.16 33.22 -14.06
C PHE A 29 -32.38 33.75 -12.84
N ASN A 30 -32.76 33.37 -11.64
CA ASN A 30 -32.09 33.81 -10.42
C ASN A 30 -30.63 33.35 -10.31
N ALA A 31 -30.26 32.28 -11.02
CA ALA A 31 -28.87 31.82 -11.13
C ALA A 31 -28.03 32.62 -12.16
N THR A 32 -28.69 33.30 -13.11
CA THR A 32 -28.02 34.00 -14.20
C THR A 32 -28.19 35.52 -14.18
N TYR A 33 -29.28 36.01 -13.56
CA TYR A 33 -29.59 37.42 -13.45
C TYR A 33 -29.96 37.81 -11.99
N LYS A 34 -30.13 39.12 -11.74
CA LYS A 34 -30.67 39.60 -10.46
C LYS A 34 -32.10 39.08 -10.24
N PRO A 35 -32.52 38.75 -9.00
CA PRO A 35 -33.89 38.32 -8.71
C PRO A 35 -34.94 39.32 -9.16
N GLY A 36 -36.15 38.84 -9.51
CA GLY A 36 -37.31 39.66 -9.87
C GLY A 36 -37.90 39.42 -11.28
N ARG A 37 -37.52 38.35 -11.96
CA ARG A 37 -38.03 38.00 -13.28
C ARG A 37 -39.17 36.96 -13.27
N GLY A 38 -39.99 36.95 -12.24
CA GLY A 38 -41.12 36.02 -12.12
C GLY A 38 -42.17 36.16 -13.19
N GLU A 39 -42.44 37.35 -13.69
CA GLU A 39 -43.40 37.57 -14.80
C GLU A 39 -42.86 37.03 -16.14
N GLU A 40 -41.57 37.21 -16.40
CA GLU A 40 -40.94 36.65 -17.62
C GLU A 40 -40.91 35.13 -17.54
N ALA A 41 -40.64 34.55 -16.38
CA ALA A 41 -40.66 33.12 -16.16
C ALA A 41 -42.07 32.52 -16.42
N ARG A 42 -43.12 33.22 -16.02
CA ARG A 42 -44.52 32.83 -16.31
C ARG A 42 -44.83 32.89 -17.78
N LYS A 43 -44.47 33.95 -18.51
CA LYS A 43 -44.68 34.06 -19.96
C LYS A 43 -44.02 32.90 -20.73
N LEU A 44 -42.79 32.54 -20.32
CA LEU A 44 -42.10 31.41 -20.95
C LEU A 44 -42.74 30.06 -20.57
N ALA A 45 -43.26 29.92 -19.35
CA ALA A 45 -44.02 28.73 -18.98
C ALA A 45 -45.34 28.62 -19.78
N ASP A 46 -46.06 29.73 -20.02
CA ASP A 46 -47.23 29.75 -20.85
C ASP A 46 -46.93 29.36 -22.31
N GLU A 47 -45.77 29.74 -22.82
CA GLU A 47 -45.30 29.33 -24.14
C GLU A 47 -45.02 27.80 -24.20
N VAL A 48 -44.39 27.23 -23.19
CA VAL A 48 -44.20 25.76 -23.05
C VAL A 48 -45.57 25.07 -23.03
N LEU A 49 -46.55 25.61 -22.30
CA LEU A 49 -47.91 25.07 -22.25
C LEU A 49 -48.58 25.10 -23.62
N SER A 50 -48.46 26.21 -24.35
CA SER A 50 -49.02 26.37 -25.69
C SER A 50 -48.48 25.33 -26.67
N ILE A 51 -47.15 25.01 -26.56
CA ILE A 51 -46.55 23.97 -27.39
C ILE A 51 -47.10 22.59 -27.01
N LEU A 52 -47.22 22.26 -25.75
CA LEU A 52 -47.78 21.00 -25.26
C LEU A 52 -49.24 20.80 -25.69
N GLU A 53 -50.04 21.89 -25.71
CA GLU A 53 -51.42 21.85 -26.17
C GLU A 53 -51.52 21.61 -27.68
N VAL A 54 -50.62 22.19 -28.46
CA VAL A 54 -50.54 21.97 -29.92
C VAL A 54 -50.11 20.55 -30.24
N GLU A 55 -49.19 19.99 -29.49
CA GLU A 55 -48.73 18.59 -29.63
C GLU A 55 -49.84 17.56 -29.31
N GLY A 56 -50.87 17.97 -28.54
CA GLY A 56 -52.06 17.15 -28.28
C GLY A 56 -51.81 15.93 -27.37
N GLN A 57 -50.69 15.87 -26.65
CA GLN A 57 -50.38 14.77 -25.76
C GLN A 57 -51.20 14.88 -24.45
N ALA A 58 -52.09 13.92 -24.19
CA ALA A 58 -52.93 13.91 -22.99
C ALA A 58 -52.15 13.70 -21.69
N GLN A 59 -50.98 13.10 -21.75
CA GLN A 59 -50.12 12.74 -20.60
C GLN A 59 -48.64 12.89 -20.99
N PRO A 60 -48.10 14.12 -21.12
CA PRO A 60 -46.72 14.31 -21.51
C PRO A 60 -45.77 13.80 -20.42
N ASP A 61 -44.59 13.30 -20.82
CA ASP A 61 -43.54 12.90 -19.94
C ASP A 61 -42.82 14.13 -19.34
N VAL A 62 -42.40 14.03 -18.08
CA VAL A 62 -41.69 15.13 -17.41
C VAL A 62 -40.40 15.52 -18.13
N GLU A 63 -39.71 14.56 -18.78
CA GLU A 63 -38.51 14.84 -19.58
C GLU A 63 -38.84 15.67 -20.81
N HIS A 64 -39.89 15.33 -21.52
CA HIS A 64 -40.35 16.10 -22.68
C HIS A 64 -40.68 17.55 -22.32
N ILE A 65 -41.34 17.77 -21.17
CA ILE A 65 -41.63 19.13 -20.70
C ILE A 65 -40.31 19.89 -20.40
N GLN A 66 -39.31 19.24 -19.82
CA GLN A 66 -38.02 19.87 -19.56
C GLN A 66 -37.25 20.19 -20.85
N ASP A 67 -37.35 19.34 -21.90
CA ASP A 67 -36.76 19.61 -23.20
C ASP A 67 -37.42 20.81 -23.86
N LEU A 68 -38.76 20.97 -23.71
CA LEU A 68 -39.48 22.14 -24.19
C LEU A 68 -39.08 23.41 -23.45
N VAL A 69 -38.87 23.36 -22.12
CA VAL A 69 -38.37 24.50 -21.36
C VAL A 69 -36.98 24.95 -21.85
N GLU A 70 -36.08 24.01 -22.11
CA GLU A 70 -34.78 24.30 -22.67
C GLU A 70 -34.89 24.98 -24.05
N ARG A 71 -35.72 24.45 -24.92
CA ARG A 71 -35.98 25.01 -26.26
C ARG A 71 -36.54 26.43 -26.16
N VAL A 72 -37.59 26.64 -25.38
CA VAL A 72 -38.24 27.94 -25.24
C VAL A 72 -37.29 28.99 -24.67
N LEU A 73 -36.44 28.62 -23.73
CA LEU A 73 -35.39 29.51 -23.20
C LEU A 73 -34.38 29.90 -24.29
N MET A 74 -33.97 28.95 -25.16
CA MET A 74 -33.05 29.23 -26.26
C MET A 74 -33.68 30.09 -27.34
N ASP A 75 -34.90 29.75 -27.77
CA ASP A 75 -35.60 30.44 -28.82
C ASP A 75 -35.93 31.91 -28.47
N ASN A 76 -36.14 32.17 -27.19
CA ASN A 76 -36.34 33.52 -26.66
C ASN A 76 -35.02 34.26 -26.30
N GLY A 77 -33.86 33.73 -26.69
CA GLY A 77 -32.57 34.37 -26.55
C GLY A 77 -31.94 34.27 -25.15
N TYR A 78 -32.53 33.53 -24.23
CA TYR A 78 -32.00 33.33 -22.86
C TYR A 78 -30.99 32.21 -22.77
N VAL A 79 -29.99 32.23 -23.66
CA VAL A 79 -29.01 31.14 -23.83
C VAL A 79 -28.25 30.80 -22.51
N GLN A 80 -27.89 31.81 -21.75
CA GLN A 80 -27.18 31.60 -20.46
C GLN A 80 -28.10 30.95 -19.41
N THR A 81 -29.38 31.33 -19.39
CA THR A 81 -30.39 30.72 -18.52
C THR A 81 -30.70 29.29 -18.92
N ALA A 82 -30.80 29.03 -20.24
CA ALA A 82 -30.93 27.68 -20.75
C ALA A 82 -29.78 26.79 -20.36
N LYS A 83 -28.54 27.28 -20.48
CA LYS A 83 -27.34 26.58 -20.02
C LYS A 83 -27.39 26.28 -18.53
N SER A 84 -27.76 27.25 -17.70
CA SER A 84 -27.92 27.05 -16.25
C SER A 84 -29.02 26.03 -15.93
N TYR A 85 -30.11 26.04 -16.66
CA TYR A 85 -31.23 25.08 -16.50
C TYR A 85 -30.80 23.65 -16.86
N ILE A 86 -30.11 23.47 -17.98
CA ILE A 86 -29.57 22.18 -18.44
C ILE A 86 -28.57 21.61 -17.38
N LEU A 87 -27.64 22.41 -16.95
CA LEU A 87 -26.67 21.99 -15.93
C LEU A 87 -27.33 21.58 -14.62
N TYR A 88 -28.32 22.36 -14.14
CA TYR A 88 -29.08 22.02 -12.96
C TYR A 88 -29.91 20.74 -13.11
N ARG A 89 -30.54 20.55 -14.29
CA ARG A 89 -31.27 19.33 -14.62
C ARG A 89 -30.36 18.11 -14.63
N GLU A 90 -29.19 18.22 -15.25
CA GLU A 90 -28.17 17.17 -15.29
C GLU A 90 -27.67 16.82 -13.89
N GLU A 91 -27.34 17.82 -13.09
CA GLU A 91 -26.91 17.62 -11.69
C GLU A 91 -28.00 16.90 -10.86
N ARG A 92 -29.26 17.29 -11.00
CA ARG A 92 -30.40 16.65 -10.32
C ARG A 92 -30.65 15.22 -10.81
N SER A 93 -30.48 14.94 -12.09
CA SER A 93 -30.58 13.59 -12.65
C SER A 93 -29.47 12.70 -12.16
N ARG A 94 -28.27 13.23 -12.16
CA ARG A 94 -27.07 12.58 -11.64
C ARG A 94 -27.20 12.25 -10.14
N ALA A 95 -27.67 13.20 -9.32
CA ALA A 95 -27.90 12.98 -7.89
C ALA A 95 -28.89 11.85 -7.61
N ARG A 96 -29.97 11.76 -8.40
CA ARG A 96 -30.97 10.67 -8.27
C ARG A 96 -30.42 9.32 -8.72
N GLU A 97 -29.70 9.28 -9.82
CA GLU A 97 -29.07 8.07 -10.33
C GLU A 97 -28.07 7.49 -9.32
N MET A 98 -27.26 8.35 -8.73
CA MET A 98 -26.29 7.97 -7.69
C MET A 98 -26.95 7.51 -6.40
N ASN A 99 -28.02 8.18 -5.94
CA ASN A 99 -28.78 7.70 -4.78
C ASN A 99 -29.38 6.30 -5.01
N THR A 100 -29.88 6.02 -6.22
CA THR A 100 -30.39 4.70 -6.56
C THR A 100 -29.25 3.67 -6.58
N ARG A 101 -28.08 4.04 -7.08
CA ARG A 101 -26.88 3.20 -7.10
C ARG A 101 -26.39 2.91 -5.69
N LEU A 102 -26.36 3.91 -4.81
CA LEU A 102 -25.95 3.72 -3.39
C LEU A 102 -26.86 2.73 -2.68
N MET A 103 -28.18 2.85 -2.87
CA MET A 103 -29.13 1.91 -2.25
C MET A 103 -28.94 0.47 -2.74
N LYS A 104 -28.67 0.27 -4.03
CA LYS A 104 -28.32 -1.06 -4.56
C LYS A 104 -27.02 -1.59 -4.02
N THR A 105 -26.03 -0.72 -3.86
CA THR A 105 -24.74 -1.07 -3.24
C THR A 105 -24.92 -1.47 -1.76
N TYR A 106 -25.74 -0.73 -1.03
CA TYR A 106 -26.06 -1.07 0.36
C TYR A 106 -26.87 -2.36 0.50
N GLU A 107 -27.77 -2.64 -0.43
CA GLU A 107 -28.49 -3.91 -0.54
C GLU A 107 -27.50 -5.07 -0.76
N ASP A 108 -26.54 -4.92 -1.69
CA ASP A 108 -25.51 -5.91 -1.94
C ASP A 108 -24.63 -6.14 -0.70
N ILE A 109 -24.16 -5.08 -0.03
CA ILE A 109 -23.38 -5.20 1.21
C ILE A 109 -24.19 -5.93 2.31
N THR A 110 -25.50 -5.69 2.36
CA THR A 110 -26.37 -6.23 3.44
C THR A 110 -26.67 -7.70 3.23
N PHE A 111 -26.96 -8.12 2.01
CA PHE A 111 -27.59 -9.43 1.73
C PHE A 111 -26.70 -10.39 0.94
N SER A 112 -25.66 -9.93 0.24
CA SER A 112 -24.75 -10.81 -0.48
C SER A 112 -23.60 -11.28 0.41
N LYS A 113 -23.16 -12.53 0.24
CA LYS A 113 -21.93 -13.03 0.88
C LYS A 113 -20.69 -12.40 0.22
N ALA A 114 -19.60 -12.23 0.96
CA ALA A 114 -18.37 -11.65 0.43
C ALA A 114 -17.84 -12.39 -0.80
N LYS A 115 -17.93 -13.72 -0.83
CA LYS A 115 -17.51 -14.53 -1.99
C LYS A 115 -18.27 -14.22 -3.29
N ASP A 116 -19.46 -13.63 -3.20
CA ASP A 116 -20.36 -13.34 -4.33
C ASP A 116 -20.44 -11.84 -4.66
N SER A 117 -19.77 -10.97 -3.87
CA SER A 117 -19.78 -9.51 -4.01
C SER A 117 -18.38 -8.96 -4.23
N ASP A 118 -18.12 -8.38 -5.40
CA ASP A 118 -16.85 -7.70 -5.70
C ASP A 118 -16.63 -6.47 -4.81
N ILE A 119 -17.69 -5.79 -4.40
CA ILE A 119 -17.62 -4.63 -3.49
C ILE A 119 -17.05 -5.04 -2.13
N LYS A 120 -17.52 -6.17 -1.59
CA LYS A 120 -17.02 -6.71 -0.32
C LYS A 120 -15.57 -7.23 -0.41
N ARG A 121 -15.06 -7.52 -1.62
CA ARG A 121 -13.71 -8.04 -1.90
C ARG A 121 -12.80 -7.00 -2.56
N GLU A 122 -13.17 -5.75 -2.57
CA GLU A 122 -12.34 -4.65 -3.11
C GLU A 122 -10.99 -4.56 -2.39
N ASN A 123 -10.99 -4.80 -1.08
CA ASN A 123 -9.79 -4.94 -0.27
C ASN A 123 -9.78 -6.34 0.38
N ALA A 124 -8.90 -7.22 -0.08
CA ALA A 124 -8.82 -8.60 0.38
C ALA A 124 -8.38 -8.74 1.85
N ASN A 125 -7.80 -7.69 2.44
CA ASN A 125 -7.39 -7.66 3.85
C ASN A 125 -8.57 -7.38 4.81
N ILE A 126 -9.75 -7.02 4.29
CA ILE A 126 -10.96 -6.79 5.07
C ILE A 126 -11.94 -7.95 4.84
N ASP A 127 -12.42 -8.55 5.92
CA ASP A 127 -13.49 -9.54 5.84
C ASP A 127 -14.85 -8.82 5.78
N GLY A 128 -15.43 -8.73 4.58
CA GLY A 128 -16.69 -8.04 4.32
C GLY A 128 -17.94 -8.71 4.92
N ASP A 129 -17.85 -9.94 5.44
CA ASP A 129 -18.96 -10.64 6.08
C ASP A 129 -19.01 -10.40 7.59
N THR A 130 -17.95 -9.84 8.19
CA THR A 130 -17.97 -9.46 9.60
C THR A 130 -18.81 -8.18 9.82
N ALA A 131 -19.33 -8.00 11.04
CA ALA A 131 -20.12 -6.81 11.39
C ALA A 131 -19.34 -5.51 11.14
N MET A 132 -18.08 -5.44 11.58
CA MET A 132 -17.24 -4.26 11.42
C MET A 132 -16.75 -4.08 9.98
N GLY A 133 -16.47 -5.17 9.25
CA GLY A 133 -16.15 -5.12 7.83
C GLY A 133 -17.31 -4.58 7.00
N SER A 134 -18.54 -5.02 7.26
CA SER A 134 -19.75 -4.46 6.63
C SER A 134 -19.95 -2.99 6.97
N MET A 135 -19.79 -2.60 8.25
CA MET A 135 -19.92 -1.20 8.69
C MET A 135 -18.87 -0.30 8.00
N LEU A 136 -17.63 -0.75 7.90
CA LEU A 136 -16.58 -0.02 7.19
C LEU A 136 -16.94 0.15 5.70
N LYS A 137 -17.52 -0.88 5.07
CA LYS A 137 -17.97 -0.81 3.68
C LYS A 137 -19.14 0.15 3.46
N PHE A 138 -20.12 0.21 4.36
CA PHE A 138 -21.16 1.24 4.30
C PHE A 138 -20.56 2.65 4.34
N GLY A 139 -19.63 2.91 5.27
CA GLY A 139 -18.93 4.19 5.37
C GLY A 139 -18.13 4.53 4.11
N SER A 140 -17.35 3.58 3.62
CA SER A 140 -16.53 3.70 2.42
C SER A 140 -17.37 4.07 1.19
N GLU A 141 -18.42 3.33 0.88
CA GLU A 141 -19.25 3.58 -0.30
C GLU A 141 -20.06 4.89 -0.19
N GLY A 142 -20.51 5.25 1.00
CA GLY A 142 -21.14 6.55 1.26
C GLY A 142 -20.17 7.71 1.05
N ALA A 143 -18.95 7.60 1.57
CA ALA A 143 -17.91 8.62 1.41
C ALA A 143 -17.50 8.80 -0.05
N LYS A 144 -17.26 7.72 -0.80
CA LYS A 144 -16.94 7.78 -2.24
C LYS A 144 -17.98 8.56 -3.02
N GLN A 145 -19.27 8.31 -2.77
CA GLN A 145 -20.32 9.03 -3.46
C GLN A 145 -20.41 10.49 -3.06
N PHE A 146 -20.26 10.78 -1.77
CA PHE A 146 -20.25 12.17 -1.30
C PHE A 146 -19.11 12.98 -1.92
N TYR A 147 -17.90 12.42 -1.97
CA TYR A 147 -16.75 13.09 -2.55
C TYR A 147 -16.86 13.26 -4.07
N ASP A 148 -17.38 12.27 -4.78
CA ASP A 148 -17.63 12.34 -6.23
C ASP A 148 -18.66 13.43 -6.58
N MET A 149 -19.66 13.62 -5.74
CA MET A 149 -20.75 14.57 -6.00
C MET A 149 -20.46 16.01 -5.56
N PHE A 150 -19.81 16.19 -4.40
CA PHE A 150 -19.77 17.47 -3.71
C PHE A 150 -18.39 18.03 -3.43
N VAL A 151 -17.35 17.24 -3.53
CA VAL A 151 -15.99 17.64 -3.16
C VAL A 151 -15.05 17.76 -4.35
N LEU A 152 -15.00 16.72 -5.19
CA LEU A 152 -14.13 16.72 -6.37
C LEU A 152 -14.57 17.74 -7.42
N ASN A 153 -13.59 18.32 -8.09
CA ASN A 153 -13.84 19.04 -9.35
C ASN A 153 -14.66 18.14 -10.31
N PRO A 154 -15.73 18.68 -10.93
CA PRO A 154 -16.59 17.89 -11.80
C PRO A 154 -15.88 17.14 -12.93
N ASP A 155 -14.79 17.69 -13.49
CA ASP A 155 -14.02 17.03 -14.53
C ASP A 155 -13.21 15.86 -13.99
N HIS A 156 -12.64 15.99 -12.79
CA HIS A 156 -11.94 14.90 -12.09
C HIS A 156 -12.91 13.77 -11.72
N ALA A 157 -14.07 14.13 -11.18
CA ALA A 157 -15.13 13.19 -10.84
C ALA A 157 -15.64 12.43 -12.07
N ARG A 158 -15.85 13.14 -13.19
CA ARG A 158 -16.28 12.53 -14.46
C ARG A 158 -15.23 11.55 -14.99
N ALA A 159 -13.97 11.97 -15.09
CA ALA A 159 -12.87 11.13 -15.58
C ALA A 159 -12.71 9.86 -14.73
N HIS A 160 -12.87 9.98 -13.40
CA HIS A 160 -12.85 8.83 -12.50
C HIS A 160 -14.03 7.89 -12.76
N ARG A 161 -15.26 8.41 -12.83
CA ARG A 161 -16.47 7.59 -13.07
C ARG A 161 -16.45 6.89 -14.42
N GLU A 162 -16.06 7.62 -15.46
CA GLU A 162 -15.98 7.07 -16.82
C GLU A 162 -14.82 6.09 -17.00
N GLY A 163 -13.82 6.10 -16.10
CA GLY A 163 -12.68 5.21 -16.11
C GLY A 163 -11.54 5.66 -17.04
N ASP A 164 -11.43 6.94 -17.34
CA ASP A 164 -10.21 7.51 -17.96
C ASP A 164 -9.06 7.54 -16.95
N ILE A 165 -9.39 7.80 -15.68
CA ILE A 165 -8.49 7.71 -14.54
C ILE A 165 -9.11 6.91 -13.39
N HIS A 166 -8.27 6.56 -12.41
CA HIS A 166 -8.74 6.03 -11.12
C HIS A 166 -8.07 6.78 -9.99
N ILE A 167 -8.88 7.50 -9.21
CA ILE A 167 -8.43 8.13 -7.96
C ILE A 167 -8.45 7.04 -6.89
N HIS A 168 -7.27 6.67 -6.39
CA HIS A 168 -7.15 5.60 -5.39
C HIS A 168 -7.64 6.07 -4.02
N ASP A 169 -8.22 5.13 -3.27
CA ASP A 169 -8.70 5.34 -1.90
C ASP A 169 -9.58 6.61 -1.81
N LEU A 170 -10.56 6.70 -2.72
CA LEU A 170 -11.45 7.82 -2.83
C LEU A 170 -12.29 8.02 -1.55
N ASP A 171 -12.59 6.96 -0.82
CA ASP A 171 -13.25 6.98 0.47
C ASP A 171 -12.46 7.72 1.56
N PHE A 172 -11.15 7.81 1.40
CA PHE A 172 -10.25 8.57 2.28
C PHE A 172 -9.79 9.92 1.72
N LEU A 173 -10.43 10.43 0.67
CA LEU A 173 -10.02 11.62 -0.07
C LEU A 173 -9.66 12.81 0.85
N THR A 174 -10.51 13.09 1.83
CA THR A 174 -10.37 14.23 2.74
C THR A 174 -9.83 13.86 4.12
N LEU A 175 -9.61 12.57 4.39
CA LEU A 175 -9.37 12.07 5.74
C LEU A 175 -7.90 11.86 6.05
N THR A 176 -7.20 11.09 5.22
CA THR A 176 -5.86 10.57 5.53
C THR A 176 -4.91 10.65 4.33
N THR A 177 -3.62 10.51 4.61
CA THR A 177 -2.57 10.23 3.61
C THR A 177 -2.45 8.73 3.37
N THR A 178 -1.65 8.31 2.36
CA THR A 178 -1.59 6.89 1.97
C THR A 178 -0.75 6.07 2.95
N CYS A 179 0.54 6.35 3.08
CA CYS A 179 1.48 5.48 3.82
C CYS A 179 2.68 6.26 4.35
N CYS A 180 3.43 5.64 5.28
CA CYS A 180 4.64 6.21 5.86
C CYS A 180 5.69 5.13 6.18
N GLN A 181 6.95 5.50 6.06
CA GLN A 181 8.11 4.76 6.55
C GLN A 181 8.42 5.17 7.99
N ILE A 182 8.03 4.35 8.95
CA ILE A 182 8.19 4.61 10.38
C ILE A 182 9.64 4.35 10.78
N ASP A 183 10.31 5.36 11.33
CA ASP A 183 11.60 5.24 11.98
C ASP A 183 11.41 4.86 13.46
N ILE A 184 11.50 3.57 13.77
CA ILE A 184 11.29 3.09 15.14
C ILE A 184 12.42 3.49 16.08
N LYS A 185 13.62 3.74 15.59
CA LYS A 185 14.73 4.18 16.42
C LYS A 185 14.46 5.57 17.00
N LYS A 186 14.04 6.52 16.14
CA LYS A 186 13.61 7.86 16.55
C LYS A 186 12.35 7.80 17.42
N LEU A 187 11.33 7.01 17.02
CA LEU A 187 10.04 6.97 17.72
C LEU A 187 10.15 6.43 19.15
N PHE A 188 11.03 5.47 19.39
CA PHE A 188 11.17 4.84 20.71
C PHE A 188 12.01 5.65 21.68
N GLU A 189 12.80 6.60 21.20
CA GLU A 189 13.60 7.49 22.05
C GLU A 189 12.69 8.36 22.93
N GLY A 190 12.80 8.19 24.25
CA GLY A 190 11.94 8.85 25.22
C GLY A 190 10.50 8.31 25.32
N GLY A 191 10.12 7.37 24.48
CA GLY A 191 8.77 6.81 24.42
C GLY A 191 7.79 7.63 23.59
N PHE A 192 6.51 7.18 23.51
CA PHE A 192 5.46 7.82 22.72
C PHE A 192 4.07 7.57 23.32
N SER A 193 3.04 8.29 22.82
CA SER A 193 1.65 8.14 23.24
C SER A 193 0.76 7.66 22.08
N THR A 194 -0.25 6.86 22.41
CA THR A 194 -1.31 6.45 21.47
C THR A 194 -2.65 7.14 21.77
N GLY A 195 -2.62 8.22 22.55
CA GLY A 195 -3.79 9.01 22.94
C GLY A 195 -4.26 8.79 24.38
N HIS A 196 -3.76 7.78 25.09
CA HIS A 196 -4.17 7.44 26.46
C HIS A 196 -2.98 7.14 27.35
N GLY A 197 -2.22 8.19 27.72
CA GLY A 197 -0.99 8.09 28.48
C GLY A 197 0.23 7.84 27.61
N THR A 198 1.40 7.87 28.22
CA THR A 198 2.69 7.72 27.54
C THR A 198 3.28 6.33 27.80
N LEU A 199 3.65 5.66 26.74
CA LEU A 199 4.47 4.46 26.78
C LEU A 199 5.93 4.88 26.92
N ARG A 200 6.62 4.34 27.94
CA ARG A 200 8.05 4.64 28.17
C ARG A 200 8.91 4.06 27.04
N GLU A 201 10.13 4.58 26.92
CA GLU A 201 11.16 3.97 26.09
C GLU A 201 11.35 2.48 26.44
N PRO A 202 11.38 1.57 25.44
CA PRO A 202 11.51 0.14 25.68
C PRO A 202 12.92 -0.20 26.20
N ASN A 203 13.01 -1.21 27.05
CA ASN A 203 14.25 -1.58 27.74
C ASN A 203 14.68 -3.03 27.52
N ASP A 204 13.94 -3.79 26.72
CA ASP A 204 14.29 -5.13 26.26
C ASP A 204 13.65 -5.46 24.92
N ILE A 205 14.14 -6.52 24.28
CA ILE A 205 13.69 -6.90 22.92
C ILE A 205 12.19 -7.23 22.88
N SER A 206 11.61 -7.78 23.94
CA SER A 206 10.17 -8.07 23.99
C SER A 206 9.35 -6.79 23.99
N SER A 207 9.78 -5.78 24.75
CA SER A 207 9.15 -4.45 24.76
C SER A 207 9.32 -3.75 23.41
N TYR A 208 10.49 -3.85 22.76
CA TYR A 208 10.71 -3.32 21.41
C TYR A 208 9.75 -3.93 20.40
N ALA A 209 9.58 -5.25 20.40
CA ALA A 209 8.66 -5.95 19.53
C ALA A 209 7.19 -5.54 19.79
N ALA A 210 6.78 -5.45 21.05
CA ALA A 210 5.43 -5.02 21.43
C ALA A 210 5.15 -3.57 20.99
N LEU A 211 6.08 -2.64 21.25
CA LEU A 211 5.92 -1.23 20.85
C LEU A 211 5.96 -1.06 19.32
N CYS A 212 6.68 -1.88 18.59
CA CYS A 212 6.65 -1.90 17.12
C CYS A 212 5.25 -2.26 16.59
N CYS A 213 4.62 -3.29 17.16
CA CYS A 213 3.24 -3.64 16.80
C CYS A 213 2.26 -2.51 17.13
N ILE A 214 2.39 -1.89 18.29
CA ILE A 214 1.55 -0.75 18.72
C ILE A 214 1.74 0.45 17.78
N ALA A 215 2.97 0.78 17.41
CA ALA A 215 3.26 1.87 16.49
C ALA A 215 2.63 1.65 15.12
N ILE A 216 2.79 0.47 14.54
CA ILE A 216 2.17 0.09 13.26
C ILE A 216 0.64 0.20 13.34
N GLN A 217 0.04 -0.36 14.41
CA GLN A 217 -1.40 -0.36 14.60
C GLN A 217 -1.96 1.05 14.82
N SER A 218 -1.28 1.88 15.59
CA SER A 218 -1.69 3.26 15.85
C SER A 218 -1.60 4.12 14.59
N ASN A 219 -0.50 4.00 13.85
CA ASN A 219 -0.32 4.73 12.59
C ASN A 219 -1.32 4.34 11.51
N GLN A 220 -1.79 3.08 11.52
CA GLN A 220 -2.83 2.59 10.60
C GLN A 220 -4.17 3.34 10.75
N ASN A 221 -4.43 3.98 11.87
CA ASN A 221 -5.64 4.80 12.05
C ASN A 221 -5.51 6.19 11.42
N ASP A 222 -4.29 6.69 11.24
CA ASP A 222 -4.02 8.00 10.65
C ASP A 222 -3.72 7.94 9.14
N GLN A 223 -3.58 6.74 8.57
CA GLN A 223 -3.29 6.51 7.16
C GLN A 223 -4.10 5.33 6.61
N HIS A 224 -4.43 5.37 5.31
CA HIS A 224 -5.27 4.33 4.69
C HIS A 224 -4.50 3.19 4.03
N GLY A 225 -3.24 3.41 3.64
CA GLY A 225 -2.39 2.39 3.00
C GLY A 225 -1.55 1.57 3.98
N GLY A 226 -0.46 1.00 3.46
CA GLY A 226 0.44 0.16 4.24
C GLY A 226 1.34 0.95 5.20
N GLN A 227 1.61 0.37 6.35
CA GLN A 227 2.53 0.88 7.35
C GLN A 227 3.85 0.13 7.25
N SER A 228 4.98 0.84 7.21
CA SER A 228 6.28 0.22 7.03
C SER A 228 7.28 0.67 8.08
N VAL A 229 8.07 -0.26 8.62
CA VAL A 229 9.24 0.05 9.43
C VAL A 229 10.45 0.10 8.51
N VAL A 230 11.09 1.27 8.44
CA VAL A 230 12.20 1.53 7.51
C VAL A 230 13.51 0.87 7.94
N ASN A 231 13.74 0.79 9.23
CA ASN A 231 15.03 0.40 9.83
C ASN A 231 14.85 -0.68 10.91
N PHE A 232 14.17 -1.75 10.55
CA PHE A 232 13.78 -2.79 11.51
C PHE A 232 14.98 -3.47 12.19
N ASP A 233 16.01 -3.83 11.42
CA ASP A 233 17.25 -4.42 11.94
C ASP A 233 17.99 -3.47 12.90
N TYR A 234 18.27 -2.24 12.47
CA TYR A 234 18.93 -1.22 13.28
C TYR A 234 18.12 -0.82 14.53
N GLY A 235 16.81 -0.65 14.38
CA GLY A 235 15.96 -0.22 15.48
C GLY A 235 15.78 -1.29 16.54
N MET A 236 15.59 -2.55 16.13
CA MET A 236 15.46 -3.68 17.06
C MET A 236 16.80 -4.09 17.72
N ALA A 237 17.93 -3.80 17.07
CA ALA A 237 19.26 -4.09 17.62
C ALA A 237 19.47 -3.45 19.00
N ASP A 238 18.93 -2.26 19.22
CA ASP A 238 19.01 -1.60 20.55
C ASP A 238 18.27 -2.41 21.63
N GLY A 239 17.16 -3.05 21.27
CA GLY A 239 16.43 -3.97 22.17
C GLY A 239 17.26 -5.21 22.53
N VAL A 240 17.97 -5.79 21.57
CA VAL A 240 18.88 -6.92 21.79
C VAL A 240 20.02 -6.50 22.72
N ARG A 241 20.62 -5.35 22.46
CA ARG A 241 21.74 -4.81 23.27
C ARG A 241 21.35 -4.59 24.74
N LYS A 242 20.19 -3.96 24.96
CA LYS A 242 19.63 -3.74 26.31
C LYS A 242 19.29 -5.06 27.01
N THR A 243 18.74 -6.02 26.28
CA THR A 243 18.43 -7.36 26.80
C THR A 243 19.69 -8.09 27.19
N PHE A 244 20.71 -8.11 26.33
CA PHE A 244 21.98 -8.75 26.59
C PHE A 244 22.66 -8.20 27.85
N ALA A 245 22.78 -6.88 27.97
CA ALA A 245 23.42 -6.23 29.15
C ALA A 245 22.69 -6.60 30.45
N ARG A 246 21.35 -6.66 30.42
CA ARG A 246 20.56 -7.08 31.61
C ARG A 246 20.78 -8.55 31.94
N VAL A 247 20.69 -9.43 30.94
CA VAL A 247 20.81 -10.88 31.14
C VAL A 247 22.25 -11.25 31.55
N TYR A 248 23.26 -10.60 30.98
CA TYR A 248 24.64 -10.76 31.38
C TYR A 248 24.83 -10.43 32.86
N ARG A 249 24.37 -9.25 33.32
CA ARG A 249 24.43 -8.84 34.70
C ARG A 249 23.76 -9.85 35.63
N GLN A 250 22.57 -10.34 35.29
CA GLN A 250 21.85 -11.32 36.10
C GLN A 250 22.60 -12.66 36.20
N ASN A 251 23.19 -13.13 35.13
CA ASN A 251 23.96 -14.36 35.14
C ASN A 251 25.28 -14.19 35.86
N LEU A 252 25.92 -13.02 35.75
CA LEU A 252 27.11 -12.70 36.54
C LEU A 252 26.80 -12.65 38.04
N ALA A 253 25.68 -12.02 38.44
CA ALA A 253 25.21 -12.02 39.82
C ALA A 253 25.04 -13.45 40.36
N ARG A 254 24.35 -14.31 39.60
CA ARG A 254 24.14 -15.72 39.98
C ARG A 254 25.45 -16.49 40.12
N ALA A 255 26.40 -16.29 39.21
CA ALA A 255 27.69 -16.93 39.27
C ALA A 255 28.50 -16.50 40.50
N LEU A 256 28.49 -15.21 40.82
CA LEU A 256 29.17 -14.65 41.99
C LEU A 256 28.51 -15.09 43.31
N MET A 257 27.18 -15.16 43.37
CA MET A 257 26.44 -15.73 44.51
C MET A 257 26.89 -17.17 44.83
N LEU A 258 27.02 -18.01 43.80
CA LEU A 258 27.45 -19.40 43.95
C LEU A 258 28.90 -19.53 44.36
N LEU A 259 29.78 -18.64 43.95
CA LEU A 259 31.20 -18.66 44.28
C LEU A 259 31.51 -18.15 45.71
N GLU A 260 30.80 -17.10 46.13
CA GLU A 260 31.09 -16.35 47.33
C GLU A 260 30.11 -16.63 48.48
N GLY A 261 28.99 -17.35 48.24
CA GLY A 261 27.95 -17.58 49.24
C GLY A 261 27.25 -16.30 49.74
N ARG A 262 27.31 -15.22 48.99
CA ARG A 262 26.70 -13.92 49.29
C ARG A 262 25.24 -13.85 48.92
N GLU A 263 24.51 -12.89 49.49
CA GLU A 263 23.21 -12.46 48.99
C GLU A 263 23.38 -11.81 47.61
N ASP A 264 22.26 -11.71 46.86
CA ASP A 264 22.21 -11.27 45.46
C ASP A 264 22.96 -9.95 45.22
N PRO A 265 24.09 -9.95 44.47
CA PRO A 265 24.88 -8.76 44.19
C PRO A 265 24.37 -7.96 42.97
N GLU A 266 23.18 -8.25 42.42
CA GLU A 266 22.69 -7.63 41.16
C GLU A 266 22.66 -6.10 41.26
N ARG A 267 22.30 -5.54 42.43
CA ARG A 267 22.24 -4.10 42.63
C ARG A 267 23.65 -3.47 42.62
N GLU A 268 24.62 -4.13 43.23
CA GLU A 268 26.04 -3.70 43.25
C GLU A 268 26.61 -3.75 41.83
N LEU A 269 26.36 -4.82 41.11
CA LEU A 269 26.79 -4.99 39.72
C LEU A 269 26.18 -3.94 38.80
N LYS A 270 24.91 -3.60 38.98
CA LYS A 270 24.24 -2.55 38.20
C LYS A 270 24.92 -1.19 38.40
N ALA A 271 25.28 -0.85 39.65
CA ALA A 271 26.00 0.38 39.95
C ALA A 271 27.43 0.37 39.38
N LEU A 272 28.14 -0.73 39.49
CA LEU A 272 29.49 -0.92 38.95
C LEU A 272 29.51 -0.81 37.44
N MET A 273 28.58 -1.46 36.73
CA MET A 273 28.48 -1.37 35.28
C MET A 273 28.14 0.05 34.80
N ALA A 274 27.29 0.77 35.55
CA ALA A 274 27.00 2.17 35.28
C ALA A 274 28.24 3.06 35.47
N GLN A 275 29.00 2.82 36.49
CA GLN A 275 30.26 3.53 36.74
C GLN A 275 31.31 3.24 35.67
N LEU A 276 31.49 1.96 35.29
CA LEU A 276 32.41 1.58 34.21
C LEU A 276 32.06 2.26 32.91
N LYS A 277 30.75 2.31 32.57
CA LYS A 277 30.26 3.02 31.37
C LYS A 277 30.58 4.51 31.43
N ALA A 278 30.40 5.14 32.59
CA ALA A 278 30.68 6.57 32.78
C ALA A 278 32.18 6.88 32.64
N ASP A 279 33.06 6.02 33.19
CA ASP A 279 34.50 6.22 33.26
C ASP A 279 35.21 5.83 31.94
N THR A 280 34.77 4.80 31.28
CA THR A 280 35.47 4.19 30.13
C THR A 280 34.68 4.19 28.82
N GLY A 281 33.37 4.40 28.87
CA GLY A 281 32.46 4.23 27.74
C GLY A 281 32.16 2.76 27.40
N LEU A 282 32.78 1.79 28.06
CA LEU A 282 32.63 0.37 27.76
C LEU A 282 31.33 -0.19 28.35
N VAL A 283 30.71 -1.09 27.61
CA VAL A 283 29.52 -1.85 28.01
C VAL A 283 29.70 -3.32 27.61
N PRO A 284 29.01 -4.27 28.27
CA PRO A 284 29.06 -5.66 27.83
C PRO A 284 28.42 -5.82 26.47
N THR A 285 29.09 -6.51 25.55
CA THR A 285 28.71 -6.73 24.16
C THR A 285 28.63 -8.22 23.84
N LEU A 286 27.84 -8.57 22.81
CA LEU A 286 27.69 -9.96 22.33
C LEU A 286 29.01 -10.55 21.81
N GLU A 287 29.80 -9.73 21.13
CA GLU A 287 31.10 -10.06 20.55
C GLU A 287 32.11 -8.97 20.94
N ASP A 288 33.41 -9.24 20.79
CA ASP A 288 34.50 -8.30 21.03
C ASP A 288 34.46 -7.61 22.43
N TRP A 289 34.09 -8.37 23.44
CA TRP A 289 33.86 -7.88 24.79
C TRP A 289 35.11 -7.90 25.69
N GLY A 290 36.30 -8.25 25.16
CA GLY A 290 37.52 -8.47 25.92
C GLY A 290 37.95 -7.26 26.75
N ASP A 291 37.89 -6.05 26.18
CA ASP A 291 38.27 -4.82 26.90
C ASP A 291 37.30 -4.52 28.03
N TYR A 292 36.02 -4.72 27.83
CA TYR A 292 35.01 -4.61 28.89
C TYR A 292 35.24 -5.63 29.98
N ALA A 293 35.47 -6.89 29.64
CA ALA A 293 35.72 -7.97 30.59
C ALA A 293 36.98 -7.70 31.46
N ALA A 294 38.04 -7.17 30.86
CA ALA A 294 39.25 -6.78 31.60
C ALA A 294 38.97 -5.65 32.57
N ALA A 295 38.28 -4.59 32.15
CA ALA A 295 37.92 -3.47 33.01
C ALA A 295 36.99 -3.88 34.16
N GLU A 296 35.97 -4.67 33.86
CA GLU A 296 35.05 -5.20 34.86
C GLU A 296 35.74 -6.14 35.84
N ARG A 297 36.63 -7.02 35.38
CA ARG A 297 37.41 -7.91 36.24
C ARG A 297 38.27 -7.13 37.23
N ALA A 298 38.96 -6.09 36.75
CA ALA A 298 39.76 -5.23 37.62
C ALA A 298 38.93 -4.58 38.76
N ALA A 299 37.69 -4.23 38.46
CA ALA A 299 36.76 -3.65 39.44
C ALA A 299 36.13 -4.70 40.38
N LEU A 300 35.90 -5.93 39.90
CA LEU A 300 35.27 -6.99 40.71
C LEU A 300 36.21 -7.76 41.63
N VAL A 301 37.47 -7.96 41.25
CA VAL A 301 38.44 -8.75 42.03
C VAL A 301 38.55 -8.29 43.47
N PRO A 302 38.63 -6.99 43.82
CA PRO A 302 38.73 -6.53 45.22
C PRO A 302 37.54 -6.94 46.10
N ALA A 303 36.37 -7.16 45.50
CA ALA A 303 35.12 -7.41 46.22
C ALA A 303 34.63 -8.87 46.13
N PHE A 304 34.99 -9.60 45.06
CA PHE A 304 34.36 -10.86 44.70
C PHE A 304 35.33 -12.03 44.46
N GLY A 305 36.54 -12.00 44.92
CA GLY A 305 37.46 -13.14 44.90
C GLY A 305 38.68 -12.98 43.98
N THR A 306 39.28 -14.09 43.57
CA THR A 306 40.49 -14.07 42.74
C THR A 306 40.18 -13.73 41.28
N ALA A 307 41.19 -13.22 40.57
CA ALA A 307 41.04 -12.92 39.12
C ALA A 307 40.56 -14.12 38.33
N GLU A 308 41.01 -15.33 38.63
CA GLU A 308 40.57 -16.57 37.96
C GLU A 308 39.10 -16.91 38.25
N GLN A 309 38.65 -16.72 39.49
CA GLN A 309 37.24 -16.94 39.86
C GLN A 309 36.32 -15.96 39.13
N VAL A 310 36.68 -14.67 39.12
CA VAL A 310 35.91 -13.63 38.42
C VAL A 310 35.87 -13.89 36.90
N GLU A 311 37.03 -14.29 36.31
CA GLU A 311 37.10 -14.62 34.89
C GLU A 311 36.19 -15.79 34.52
N ARG A 312 36.16 -16.83 35.34
CA ARG A 312 35.26 -17.99 35.13
C ARG A 312 33.78 -17.58 35.25
N ALA A 313 33.48 -16.71 36.23
CA ALA A 313 32.12 -16.17 36.38
C ALA A 313 31.69 -15.31 35.16
N GLN A 314 32.57 -14.44 34.66
CA GLN A 314 32.38 -13.63 33.48
C GLN A 314 32.16 -14.51 32.23
N ALA A 315 33.02 -15.50 32.01
CA ALA A 315 32.90 -16.40 30.85
C ALA A 315 31.57 -17.18 30.88
N PHE A 316 31.18 -17.71 32.03
CA PHE A 316 29.90 -18.37 32.24
C PHE A 316 28.74 -17.40 31.97
N ALA A 317 28.75 -16.21 32.54
CA ALA A 317 27.71 -15.20 32.43
C ALA A 317 27.53 -14.76 30.93
N HIS A 318 28.65 -14.53 30.24
CA HIS A 318 28.65 -14.15 28.84
C HIS A 318 28.05 -15.24 27.93
N GLN A 319 28.57 -16.47 28.04
CA GLN A 319 28.09 -17.61 27.26
C GLN A 319 26.60 -17.86 27.48
N ARG A 320 26.16 -17.73 28.72
CA ARG A 320 24.77 -17.90 29.11
C ARG A 320 23.89 -16.77 28.56
N ALA A 321 24.37 -15.51 28.70
CA ALA A 321 23.67 -14.33 28.23
C ALA A 321 23.46 -14.32 26.71
N VAL A 322 24.46 -14.77 25.93
CA VAL A 322 24.32 -14.91 24.45
C VAL A 322 23.17 -15.85 24.14
N LYS A 323 23.12 -17.03 24.75
CA LYS A 323 22.06 -18.03 24.49
C LYS A 323 20.67 -17.53 24.94
N GLU A 324 20.58 -16.91 26.10
CA GLU A 324 19.32 -16.42 26.65
C GLU A 324 18.78 -15.21 25.84
N THR A 325 19.68 -14.33 25.38
CA THR A 325 19.34 -13.19 24.53
C THR A 325 18.86 -13.66 23.15
N ASP A 326 19.51 -14.64 22.54
CA ASP A 326 19.09 -15.23 21.27
C ASP A 326 17.69 -15.85 21.39
N ARG A 327 17.45 -16.61 22.45
CA ARG A 327 16.12 -17.17 22.73
C ARG A 327 15.06 -16.10 22.97
N ALA A 328 15.37 -15.06 23.74
CA ALA A 328 14.46 -13.94 24.00
C ALA A 328 14.14 -13.18 22.70
N THR A 329 15.13 -13.00 21.82
CA THR A 329 14.96 -12.37 20.52
C THR A 329 14.06 -13.22 19.62
N TYR A 330 14.25 -14.54 19.58
CA TYR A 330 13.35 -15.43 18.83
C TYR A 330 11.90 -15.32 19.31
N GLN A 331 11.68 -15.38 20.64
CA GLN A 331 10.34 -15.27 21.22
C GLN A 331 9.70 -13.90 20.94
N ALA A 332 10.48 -12.82 20.96
CA ALA A 332 10.01 -11.49 20.63
C ALA A 332 9.60 -11.38 19.14
N MET A 333 10.39 -11.97 18.23
CA MET A 333 10.07 -11.99 16.80
C MET A 333 8.86 -12.87 16.49
N GLU A 334 8.74 -14.02 17.14
CA GLU A 334 7.56 -14.88 17.06
C GLU A 334 6.30 -14.13 17.50
N ALA A 335 6.35 -13.45 18.67
CA ALA A 335 5.24 -12.67 19.18
C ALA A 335 4.86 -11.50 18.23
N LEU A 336 5.84 -10.82 17.64
CA LEU A 336 5.62 -9.77 16.66
C LEU A 336 4.86 -10.29 15.42
N ILE A 337 5.30 -11.42 14.87
CA ILE A 337 4.65 -12.04 13.71
C ILE A 337 3.22 -12.46 14.07
N HIS A 338 3.00 -13.13 15.20
CA HIS A 338 1.67 -13.52 15.66
C HIS A 338 0.76 -12.31 15.85
N ASN A 339 1.24 -11.25 16.51
CA ASN A 339 0.46 -10.04 16.74
C ASN A 339 0.05 -9.36 15.43
N LEU A 340 0.95 -9.21 14.47
CA LEU A 340 0.64 -8.57 13.19
C LEU A 340 -0.31 -9.39 12.28
N ASN A 341 -0.53 -10.67 12.58
CA ASN A 341 -1.51 -11.51 11.89
C ASN A 341 -2.84 -11.63 12.63
N THR A 342 -2.92 -11.25 13.91
CA THR A 342 -4.10 -11.47 14.77
C THR A 342 -4.70 -10.20 15.35
N MET A 343 -3.89 -9.16 15.57
CA MET A 343 -4.36 -7.86 16.07
C MET A 343 -5.08 -7.09 14.96
N HIS A 344 -6.19 -6.46 15.31
CA HIS A 344 -6.98 -5.66 14.38
C HIS A 344 -6.80 -4.16 14.63
N SER A 345 -6.91 -3.37 13.56
CA SER A 345 -7.02 -1.92 13.55
C SER A 345 -8.30 -1.49 12.83
N ARG A 346 -8.52 -0.19 12.66
CA ARG A 346 -9.70 0.37 11.97
C ARG A 346 -11.01 -0.26 12.44
N ALA A 347 -11.35 0.02 13.68
CA ALA A 347 -12.57 -0.48 14.34
C ALA A 347 -12.68 -2.02 14.37
N GLY A 348 -11.56 -2.73 14.33
CA GLY A 348 -11.55 -4.20 14.37
C GLY A 348 -11.86 -4.87 13.04
N ALA A 349 -11.91 -4.12 11.94
CA ALA A 349 -12.27 -4.66 10.63
C ALA A 349 -11.09 -5.15 9.78
N GLN A 350 -9.87 -4.75 10.13
CA GLN A 350 -8.69 -4.98 9.30
C GLN A 350 -7.46 -5.36 10.15
N THR A 351 -6.74 -6.39 9.74
CA THR A 351 -5.37 -6.62 10.21
C THR A 351 -4.45 -5.53 9.67
N PRO A 352 -3.48 -4.99 10.45
CA PRO A 352 -2.60 -3.96 9.97
C PRO A 352 -1.84 -4.37 8.72
N PHE A 353 -1.97 -3.58 7.65
CA PHE A 353 -1.24 -3.78 6.41
C PHE A 353 0.21 -3.29 6.62
N SER A 354 1.06 -4.20 7.08
CA SER A 354 2.37 -3.90 7.63
C SER A 354 3.51 -4.45 6.79
N SER A 355 4.65 -3.76 6.80
CA SER A 355 5.91 -4.22 6.21
C SER A 355 7.11 -3.85 7.07
N ILE A 356 8.19 -4.60 6.93
CA ILE A 356 9.48 -4.35 7.59
C ILE A 356 10.62 -4.48 6.60
N ASN A 357 11.60 -3.57 6.69
CA ASN A 357 12.80 -3.56 5.87
C ASN A 357 14.02 -3.87 6.74
N TYR A 358 14.85 -4.80 6.29
CA TYR A 358 16.07 -5.23 6.99
C TYR A 358 17.07 -5.87 6.03
N GLY A 359 18.26 -6.20 6.48
CA GLY A 359 19.31 -6.88 5.70
C GLY A 359 20.69 -6.26 5.83
N MET A 360 20.78 -5.00 6.24
CA MET A 360 21.98 -4.20 6.12
C MET A 360 22.79 -4.07 7.42
N ASP A 361 22.17 -4.19 8.59
CA ASP A 361 22.88 -4.08 9.87
C ASP A 361 23.85 -5.26 10.05
N THR A 362 25.14 -4.96 10.08
CA THR A 362 26.21 -5.95 10.28
C THR A 362 26.60 -6.15 11.74
N SER A 363 25.99 -5.40 12.68
CA SER A 363 26.21 -5.59 14.10
C SER A 363 25.74 -6.97 14.57
N PRO A 364 26.37 -7.57 15.57
CA PRO A 364 25.91 -8.84 16.15
C PRO A 364 24.44 -8.82 16.57
N GLU A 365 23.99 -7.70 17.10
CA GLU A 365 22.61 -7.49 17.56
C GLU A 365 21.62 -7.45 16.37
N GLY A 366 21.92 -6.67 15.34
CA GLY A 366 21.08 -6.60 14.12
C GLY A 366 21.03 -7.93 13.40
N ARG A 367 22.16 -8.63 13.31
CA ARG A 367 22.23 -10.00 12.75
C ARG A 367 21.36 -10.98 13.55
N MET A 368 21.36 -10.89 14.89
CA MET A 368 20.50 -11.71 15.76
C MET A 368 19.01 -11.43 15.51
N VAL A 369 18.62 -10.18 15.33
CA VAL A 369 17.24 -9.80 14.97
C VAL A 369 16.84 -10.41 13.63
N MET A 370 17.64 -10.22 12.59
CA MET A 370 17.35 -10.71 11.24
C MET A 370 17.26 -12.23 11.20
N LYS A 371 18.20 -12.93 11.82
CA LYS A 371 18.16 -14.39 11.94
C LYS A 371 16.85 -14.85 12.58
N ASN A 372 16.48 -14.26 13.71
CA ASN A 372 15.33 -14.74 14.48
C ASN A 372 13.99 -14.36 13.87
N VAL A 373 13.84 -13.22 13.20
CA VAL A 373 12.59 -12.90 12.47
C VAL A 373 12.36 -13.85 11.30
N MET A 374 13.42 -14.24 10.59
CA MET A 374 13.32 -15.20 9.49
C MET A 374 13.03 -16.61 10.01
N LEU A 375 13.68 -17.06 11.08
CA LEU A 375 13.41 -18.37 11.70
C LEU A 375 11.98 -18.46 12.24
N ALA A 376 11.48 -17.40 12.89
CA ALA A 376 10.10 -17.35 13.37
C ALA A 376 9.08 -17.37 12.20
N THR A 377 9.39 -16.68 11.11
CA THR A 377 8.58 -16.73 9.88
C THR A 377 8.57 -18.13 9.26
N GLU A 378 9.72 -18.77 9.18
CA GLU A 378 9.86 -20.14 8.66
C GLU A 378 9.09 -21.16 9.50
N ALA A 379 9.06 -20.99 10.81
CA ALA A 379 8.28 -21.82 11.72
C ALA A 379 6.76 -21.70 11.49
N GLY A 380 6.29 -20.51 11.09
CA GLY A 380 4.86 -20.24 10.85
C GLY A 380 4.11 -19.85 12.12
N LEU A 381 2.77 -19.73 11.99
CA LEU A 381 1.87 -19.46 13.11
C LEU A 381 1.58 -20.74 13.90
N GLY A 382 0.68 -20.68 14.90
CA GLY A 382 0.46 -21.72 15.90
C GLY A 382 0.23 -23.15 15.40
N ASN A 383 -0.37 -23.32 14.21
CA ASN A 383 -0.54 -24.62 13.56
C ASN A 383 0.36 -24.77 12.32
N GLY A 384 1.39 -23.96 12.18
CA GLY A 384 2.29 -23.95 11.03
C GLY A 384 1.76 -23.18 9.80
N GLU A 385 0.70 -22.38 9.97
CA GLU A 385 0.18 -21.53 8.89
C GLU A 385 1.25 -20.53 8.43
N THR A 386 1.24 -20.19 7.14
CA THR A 386 2.13 -19.15 6.61
C THR A 386 1.67 -17.76 7.05
N PRO A 387 2.53 -16.96 7.71
CA PRO A 387 2.21 -15.59 8.05
C PRO A 387 1.99 -14.76 6.78
N ILE A 388 0.93 -13.95 6.76
CA ILE A 388 0.67 -13.02 5.66
C ILE A 388 1.19 -11.61 5.93
N PHE A 389 1.43 -11.27 7.20
CA PHE A 389 2.05 -10.04 7.67
C PHE A 389 3.15 -10.32 8.71
N PRO A 390 4.12 -9.41 8.87
CA PRO A 390 4.41 -8.27 7.99
C PRO A 390 4.94 -8.73 6.63
N ILE A 391 4.75 -7.91 5.59
CA ILE A 391 5.51 -8.06 4.34
C ILE A 391 6.98 -7.82 4.69
N GLN A 392 7.84 -8.81 4.49
CA GLN A 392 9.25 -8.71 4.80
C GLN A 392 10.05 -8.39 3.55
N ILE A 393 10.96 -7.44 3.66
CA ILE A 393 11.77 -6.93 2.55
C ILE A 393 13.24 -7.01 2.96
N PHE A 394 13.95 -7.97 2.34
CA PHE A 394 15.38 -8.15 2.56
C PHE A 394 16.17 -7.29 1.58
N ARG A 395 16.99 -6.39 2.10
CA ARG A 395 17.85 -5.51 1.31
C ARG A 395 19.12 -6.24 0.90
N VAL A 396 19.37 -6.32 -0.41
CA VAL A 396 20.56 -6.96 -0.98
C VAL A 396 21.56 -5.89 -1.41
N LYS A 397 22.82 -6.02 -0.98
CA LYS A 397 23.91 -5.09 -1.29
C LYS A 397 25.25 -5.82 -1.37
N GLU A 398 25.99 -5.61 -2.46
CA GLU A 398 27.39 -6.04 -2.56
C GLU A 398 28.24 -5.40 -1.47
N GLY A 399 29.14 -6.16 -0.88
CA GLY A 399 29.96 -5.74 0.25
C GLY A 399 29.31 -5.97 1.61
N VAL A 400 28.00 -6.31 1.66
CA VAL A 400 27.26 -6.57 2.89
C VAL A 400 26.75 -8.00 2.98
N ASN A 401 26.03 -8.48 1.96
CA ASN A 401 25.32 -9.76 2.05
C ASN A 401 25.20 -10.56 0.74
N TYR A 402 25.73 -10.06 -0.37
CA TYR A 402 25.51 -10.65 -1.68
C TYR A 402 26.52 -11.76 -2.04
N ASN A 403 27.80 -11.56 -1.74
CA ASN A 403 28.87 -12.47 -2.09
C ASN A 403 29.33 -13.33 -0.90
N PRO A 404 29.81 -14.56 -1.12
CA PRO A 404 30.43 -15.37 -0.08
C PRO A 404 31.54 -14.61 0.65
N GLY A 405 31.56 -14.71 1.98
CA GLY A 405 32.52 -14.02 2.82
C GLY A 405 32.15 -12.61 3.25
N GLU A 406 31.08 -12.05 2.73
CA GLU A 406 30.52 -10.77 3.22
C GLU A 406 29.82 -10.94 4.57
N PRO A 407 29.75 -9.90 5.40
CA PRO A 407 29.30 -9.99 6.80
C PRO A 407 27.94 -10.66 7.01
N ASN A 408 26.97 -10.38 6.14
CA ASN A 408 25.60 -10.88 6.25
C ASN A 408 25.23 -11.88 5.13
N TYR A 409 26.22 -12.50 4.48
CA TYR A 409 25.97 -13.46 3.41
C TYR A 409 25.16 -14.68 3.88
N ASP A 410 25.43 -15.19 5.07
CA ASP A 410 24.68 -16.27 5.69
C ASP A 410 23.20 -15.90 5.91
N LEU A 411 22.91 -14.65 6.22
CA LEU A 411 21.55 -14.15 6.37
C LEU A 411 20.85 -14.02 5.02
N PHE A 412 21.55 -13.69 3.94
CA PHE A 412 21.01 -13.73 2.58
C PHE A 412 20.64 -15.17 2.18
N GLN A 413 21.47 -16.14 2.51
CA GLN A 413 21.15 -17.56 2.30
C GLN A 413 19.92 -17.99 3.09
N LEU A 414 19.81 -17.57 4.34
CA LEU A 414 18.61 -17.81 5.19
C LEU A 414 17.37 -17.12 4.61
N ALA A 415 17.50 -15.90 4.09
CA ALA A 415 16.40 -15.18 3.45
C ALA A 415 15.85 -15.90 2.23
N MET A 416 16.71 -16.45 1.39
CA MET A 416 16.31 -17.26 0.22
C MET A 416 15.59 -18.54 0.66
N ARG A 417 16.11 -19.25 1.66
CA ARG A 417 15.46 -20.45 2.21
C ARG A 417 14.09 -20.14 2.79
N CYS A 418 13.98 -19.07 3.58
CA CYS A 418 12.73 -18.64 4.17
C CYS A 418 11.71 -18.25 3.09
N SER A 419 12.12 -17.48 2.08
CA SER A 419 11.28 -17.07 0.96
C SER A 419 10.80 -18.26 0.13
N ALA A 420 11.68 -19.23 -0.13
CA ALA A 420 11.33 -20.48 -0.81
C ALA A 420 10.25 -21.28 -0.05
N LYS A 421 10.24 -21.20 1.28
CA LYS A 421 9.26 -21.91 2.12
C LYS A 421 7.97 -21.13 2.37
N ARG A 422 8.06 -19.78 2.52
CA ARG A 422 6.98 -18.94 3.05
C ARG A 422 6.60 -17.75 2.17
N LEU A 423 7.15 -17.60 0.96
CA LEU A 423 6.94 -16.47 0.04
C LEU A 423 7.50 -15.13 0.55
N PHE A 424 7.97 -15.04 1.77
CA PHE A 424 8.68 -13.92 2.37
C PHE A 424 10.03 -14.36 2.93
N PRO A 425 11.05 -13.46 2.92
CA PRO A 425 11.04 -12.07 2.45
C PRO A 425 11.01 -11.91 0.93
N ASN A 426 10.53 -10.74 0.47
CA ASN A 426 10.82 -10.20 -0.86
C ASN A 426 12.22 -9.59 -0.84
N PHE A 427 12.77 -9.25 -2.02
CA PHE A 427 14.13 -8.74 -2.14
C PHE A 427 14.14 -7.35 -2.76
N SER A 428 14.81 -6.41 -2.11
CA SER A 428 15.11 -5.09 -2.67
C SER A 428 16.62 -4.97 -2.92
N PHE A 429 16.99 -4.30 -4.01
CA PHE A 429 18.36 -4.25 -4.48
C PHE A 429 18.90 -2.83 -4.40
N LEU A 430 19.80 -2.59 -3.43
CA LEU A 430 20.44 -1.30 -3.26
C LEU A 430 21.42 -0.98 -4.38
N ASP A 431 21.98 -1.98 -5.02
CA ASP A 431 22.94 -1.83 -6.11
C ASP A 431 22.30 -1.37 -7.43
N ALA A 432 20.97 -1.41 -7.55
CA ALA A 432 20.30 -0.81 -8.70
C ALA A 432 20.68 0.69 -8.78
N PRO A 433 21.12 1.20 -9.96
CA PRO A 433 21.70 2.56 -10.06
C PRO A 433 20.81 3.67 -9.49
N PHE A 434 19.49 3.56 -9.69
CA PHE A 434 18.50 4.53 -9.18
C PHE A 434 18.27 4.45 -7.67
N ASN A 435 18.76 3.40 -6.98
CA ASN A 435 18.82 3.29 -5.53
C ASN A 435 20.21 3.66 -5.01
N LEU A 436 21.26 3.18 -5.70
CA LEU A 436 22.63 3.36 -5.29
C LEU A 436 23.05 4.85 -5.27
N GLN A 437 22.47 5.69 -6.13
CA GLN A 437 22.75 7.12 -6.17
C GLN A 437 22.50 7.85 -4.84
N TYR A 438 21.60 7.34 -4.00
CA TYR A 438 21.27 7.91 -2.69
C TYR A 438 22.12 7.33 -1.56
N TYR A 439 22.64 6.13 -1.75
CA TYR A 439 23.32 5.37 -0.70
C TYR A 439 24.64 6.00 -0.28
N LYS A 440 24.82 6.18 1.03
CA LYS A 440 26.07 6.66 1.64
C LYS A 440 26.49 5.64 2.72
N PRO A 441 27.70 5.05 2.61
CA PRO A 441 28.20 4.13 3.63
C PRO A 441 28.20 4.78 5.01
N GLY A 442 27.74 4.05 6.03
CA GLY A 442 27.64 4.55 7.41
C GLY A 442 26.42 5.46 7.68
N HIS A 443 25.54 5.65 6.69
CA HIS A 443 24.31 6.44 6.80
C HIS A 443 23.07 5.59 6.50
N PRO A 444 22.56 4.79 7.48
CA PRO A 444 21.42 3.89 7.29
C PRO A 444 20.16 4.58 6.77
N GLU A 445 19.98 5.86 7.07
CA GLU A 445 18.85 6.67 6.58
C GLU A 445 18.83 6.87 5.06
N THR A 446 19.96 6.61 4.40
CA THR A 446 20.09 6.68 2.92
C THR A 446 19.87 5.34 2.21
N GLU A 447 19.64 4.28 2.96
CA GLU A 447 19.31 2.96 2.42
C GLU A 447 17.88 2.94 1.90
N ILE A 448 17.69 2.43 0.68
CA ILE A 448 16.34 2.32 0.12
C ILE A 448 15.46 1.43 0.99
N ALA A 449 14.20 1.83 1.15
CA ALA A 449 13.16 1.01 1.75
C ALA A 449 11.89 1.06 0.89
N TYR A 450 11.21 -0.08 0.81
CA TYR A 450 9.93 -0.18 0.12
C TYR A 450 8.79 -0.33 1.15
N MET A 451 7.60 0.15 0.78
CA MET A 451 6.40 0.06 1.61
C MET A 451 5.35 -0.83 0.97
N GLY A 452 4.71 -1.65 1.78
CA GLY A 452 3.57 -2.45 1.35
C GLY A 452 3.85 -3.25 0.08
N CYS A 453 3.04 -3.01 -0.95
CA CYS A 453 3.14 -3.76 -2.19
C CYS A 453 4.38 -3.39 -3.02
N ARG A 454 4.72 -2.09 -3.13
CA ARG A 454 5.81 -1.63 -4.00
C ARG A 454 6.23 -0.17 -3.84
N THR A 455 5.59 0.60 -2.99
CA THR A 455 5.81 2.05 -2.90
C THR A 455 7.23 2.39 -2.48
N ARG A 456 7.82 3.37 -3.14
CA ARG A 456 9.19 3.85 -2.95
C ARG A 456 9.20 5.36 -2.78
N VAL A 457 9.82 5.85 -1.72
CA VAL A 457 9.97 7.28 -1.44
C VAL A 457 11.38 7.52 -0.92
N ILE A 458 12.23 8.19 -1.69
CA ILE A 458 13.59 8.54 -1.27
C ILE A 458 14.05 9.90 -1.80
N GLY A 459 13.96 10.19 -3.11
CA GLY A 459 14.24 11.50 -3.66
C GLY A 459 13.38 12.58 -3.01
N ASN A 460 13.91 13.79 -2.81
CA ASN A 460 13.20 14.87 -2.14
C ASN A 460 13.48 16.21 -2.83
N VAL A 461 12.65 16.58 -3.81
CA VAL A 461 12.77 17.83 -4.54
C VAL A 461 12.53 19.06 -3.64
N TYR A 462 11.65 18.90 -2.65
CA TYR A 462 11.38 19.95 -1.66
C TYR A 462 12.59 20.23 -0.75
N ASP A 463 13.29 19.16 -0.33
CA ASP A 463 14.48 19.27 0.50
C ASP A 463 15.59 18.32 0.01
N PRO A 464 16.38 18.75 -0.98
CA PRO A 464 17.44 17.91 -1.56
C PRO A 464 18.56 17.53 -0.57
N SER A 465 18.62 18.15 0.60
CA SER A 465 19.58 17.80 1.64
C SER A 465 19.19 16.55 2.42
N ARG A 466 17.91 16.14 2.33
CA ARG A 466 17.35 14.97 3.04
C ARG A 466 16.63 14.05 2.08
N GLU A 467 17.40 13.41 1.20
CA GLU A 467 16.94 12.34 0.31
C GLU A 467 16.99 11.02 1.07
N ILE A 468 16.02 10.81 1.96
CA ILE A 468 15.89 9.69 2.89
C ILE A 468 14.49 9.08 2.81
N CYS A 469 14.34 7.85 3.29
CA CYS A 469 13.04 7.19 3.42
C CYS A 469 12.34 7.50 4.75
N ASN A 470 13.11 7.70 5.83
CA ASN A 470 12.63 7.81 7.20
C ASN A 470 11.59 8.93 7.38
N GLY A 471 10.45 8.61 7.96
CA GLY A 471 9.38 9.55 8.25
C GLY A 471 8.67 10.12 7.02
N ARG A 472 8.84 9.53 5.85
CA ARG A 472 8.25 9.98 4.59
C ARG A 472 7.36 8.92 3.98
N GLY A 473 6.47 9.33 3.09
CA GLY A 473 5.55 8.41 2.43
C GLY A 473 4.79 9.06 1.28
N ASN A 474 3.87 8.29 0.71
CA ASN A 474 2.98 8.76 -0.34
C ASN A 474 1.76 9.45 0.27
N LEU A 475 1.37 10.60 -0.27
CA LEU A 475 0.18 11.34 0.14
C LEU A 475 -1.07 10.85 -0.58
N SER A 476 -0.95 10.64 -1.89
CA SER A 476 -2.03 10.19 -2.76
C SER A 476 -1.51 9.73 -4.11
N PHE A 477 -2.28 8.90 -4.81
CA PHE A 477 -1.96 8.52 -6.18
C PHE A 477 -3.21 8.33 -7.04
N THR A 478 -3.04 8.57 -8.34
CA THR A 478 -4.09 8.49 -9.35
C THR A 478 -3.56 7.78 -10.58
N THR A 479 -4.28 6.79 -11.08
CA THR A 479 -3.84 5.91 -12.18
C THR A 479 -4.54 6.24 -13.48
N ILE A 480 -3.77 6.31 -14.57
CA ILE A 480 -4.27 6.52 -15.94
C ILE A 480 -4.62 5.18 -16.58
N ASN A 481 -5.74 5.13 -17.29
CA ASN A 481 -6.14 4.01 -18.13
C ASN A 481 -5.43 4.09 -19.49
N LEU A 482 -4.20 3.59 -19.58
CA LEU A 482 -3.42 3.60 -20.83
C LEU A 482 -4.10 2.82 -21.97
N PRO A 483 -4.67 1.60 -21.75
CA PRO A 483 -5.37 0.86 -22.81
C PRO A 483 -6.47 1.67 -23.48
N ARG A 484 -7.26 2.42 -22.73
CA ARG A 484 -8.31 3.28 -23.29
C ARG A 484 -7.78 4.35 -24.22
N LEU A 485 -6.67 4.99 -23.86
CA LEU A 485 -6.00 5.99 -24.72
C LEU A 485 -5.56 5.36 -26.04
N ALA A 486 -4.99 4.16 -25.97
CA ALA A 486 -4.56 3.42 -27.15
C ALA A 486 -5.73 2.98 -28.04
N ILE A 487 -6.84 2.50 -27.46
CA ILE A 487 -8.06 2.16 -28.20
C ILE A 487 -8.61 3.40 -28.94
N LYS A 488 -8.65 4.55 -28.27
CA LYS A 488 -9.11 5.83 -28.87
C LYS A 488 -8.18 6.29 -29.99
N ALA A 489 -6.88 6.07 -29.86
CA ALA A 489 -5.87 6.49 -30.84
C ALA A 489 -5.87 5.65 -32.14
N ARG A 490 -6.39 4.42 -32.10
CA ARG A 490 -6.51 3.55 -33.30
C ARG A 490 -5.18 3.36 -34.06
N GLY A 491 -4.07 3.24 -33.33
CA GLY A 491 -2.73 3.07 -33.90
C GLY A 491 -2.02 4.37 -34.28
N ASP A 492 -2.64 5.53 -34.10
CA ASP A 492 -2.01 6.85 -34.29
C ASP A 492 -1.27 7.25 -33.03
N LEU A 493 0.08 7.28 -33.09
CA LEU A 493 0.92 7.58 -31.94
C LEU A 493 0.84 9.05 -31.52
N ASP A 494 0.67 9.99 -32.46
CA ASP A 494 0.56 11.42 -32.13
C ASP A 494 -0.73 11.66 -31.33
N VAL A 495 -1.85 11.08 -31.77
CA VAL A 495 -3.14 11.13 -31.05
C VAL A 495 -3.04 10.48 -29.68
N PHE A 496 -2.27 9.38 -29.57
CA PHE A 496 -2.05 8.70 -28.29
C PHE A 496 -1.28 9.61 -27.31
N PHE A 497 -0.15 10.18 -27.72
CA PHE A 497 0.68 11.03 -26.85
C PHE A 497 -0.02 12.32 -26.47
N GLU A 498 -0.76 12.96 -27.40
CA GLU A 498 -1.59 14.13 -27.06
C GLU A 498 -2.68 13.76 -26.03
N GLY A 499 -3.30 12.58 -26.18
CA GLY A 499 -4.26 12.06 -25.19
C GLY A 499 -3.62 11.79 -23.84
N LEU A 500 -2.42 11.24 -23.84
CA LEU A 500 -1.65 10.95 -22.62
C LEU A 500 -1.30 12.25 -21.89
N ASP A 501 -0.81 13.28 -22.60
CA ASP A 501 -0.48 14.57 -22.00
C ASP A 501 -1.70 15.22 -21.35
N ARG A 502 -2.87 15.19 -22.01
CA ARG A 502 -4.12 15.68 -21.39
C ARG A 502 -4.49 14.93 -20.11
N MET A 503 -4.27 13.62 -20.07
CA MET A 503 -4.55 12.82 -18.86
C MET A 503 -3.52 13.07 -17.77
N LEU A 504 -2.26 13.30 -18.12
CA LEU A 504 -1.22 13.69 -17.17
C LEU A 504 -1.54 15.04 -16.52
N ASP A 505 -1.95 16.05 -17.31
CA ASP A 505 -2.39 17.34 -16.80
C ASP A 505 -3.55 17.20 -15.83
N LEU A 506 -4.57 16.41 -16.22
CA LEU A 506 -5.74 16.15 -15.37
C LEU A 506 -5.36 15.48 -14.04
N CYS A 507 -4.46 14.48 -14.08
CA CYS A 507 -3.98 13.80 -12.88
C CYS A 507 -3.18 14.73 -11.97
N VAL A 508 -2.32 15.58 -12.54
CA VAL A 508 -1.57 16.57 -11.76
C VAL A 508 -2.52 17.55 -11.06
N GLU A 509 -3.51 18.07 -11.76
CA GLU A 509 -4.53 18.97 -11.18
C GLU A 509 -5.34 18.28 -10.08
N GLN A 510 -5.74 17.02 -10.30
CA GLN A 510 -6.48 16.26 -9.30
C GLN A 510 -5.63 15.94 -8.05
N LEU A 511 -4.36 15.61 -8.22
CA LEU A 511 -3.44 15.39 -7.10
C LEU A 511 -3.21 16.67 -6.30
N LEU A 512 -3.11 17.84 -6.95
CA LEU A 512 -3.02 19.14 -6.29
C LEU A 512 -4.32 19.49 -5.55
N GLU A 513 -5.49 19.20 -6.12
CA GLU A 513 -6.77 19.38 -5.44
C GLU A 513 -6.78 18.62 -4.09
N ARG A 514 -6.40 17.33 -4.11
CA ARG A 514 -6.33 16.51 -2.89
C ARG A 514 -5.26 17.01 -1.93
N PHE A 515 -4.10 17.41 -2.43
CA PHE A 515 -3.02 17.97 -1.63
C PHE A 515 -3.47 19.22 -0.87
N GLU A 516 -4.19 20.15 -1.51
CA GLU A 516 -4.71 21.35 -0.86
C GLU A 516 -5.73 21.02 0.23
N ILE A 517 -6.56 19.99 0.04
CA ILE A 517 -7.48 19.51 1.07
C ILE A 517 -6.69 18.97 2.27
N GLN A 518 -5.67 18.16 2.02
CA GLN A 518 -4.82 17.57 3.08
C GLN A 518 -4.01 18.64 3.82
N CYS A 519 -3.51 19.65 3.13
CA CYS A 519 -2.72 20.74 3.70
C CYS A 519 -3.48 21.60 4.73
N ARG A 520 -4.80 21.65 4.65
CA ARG A 520 -5.68 22.37 5.59
C ARG A 520 -5.99 21.58 6.87
N LYS A 521 -5.50 20.36 6.96
CA LYS A 521 -5.59 19.57 8.18
C LYS A 521 -4.57 20.05 9.21
N HIS A 522 -4.85 19.77 10.48
CA HIS A 522 -4.02 20.12 11.60
C HIS A 522 -3.38 18.90 12.23
N VAL A 523 -2.39 19.08 13.08
CA VAL A 523 -1.72 17.97 13.79
C VAL A 523 -2.73 17.09 14.52
N TYR A 524 -3.75 17.67 15.16
CA TYR A 524 -4.79 16.90 15.86
C TYR A 524 -5.65 15.99 14.97
N ASN A 525 -5.64 16.17 13.65
CA ASN A 525 -6.29 15.24 12.72
C ASN A 525 -5.46 13.96 12.48
N TYR A 526 -4.17 14.00 12.84
CA TYR A 526 -3.23 12.89 12.72
C TYR A 526 -2.47 12.73 14.05
N PRO A 527 -3.16 12.32 15.13
CA PRO A 527 -2.63 12.38 16.50
C PRO A 527 -1.39 11.52 16.70
N PHE A 528 -1.25 10.43 15.98
CA PHE A 528 -0.07 9.57 16.01
C PHE A 528 0.96 9.97 14.95
N LEU A 529 0.57 9.99 13.69
CA LEU A 529 1.48 10.27 12.56
C LEU A 529 2.19 11.61 12.69
N MET A 530 1.45 12.67 13.01
CA MET A 530 1.99 14.03 13.17
C MET A 530 2.28 14.34 14.63
N GLY A 531 1.36 14.00 15.53
CA GLY A 531 1.45 14.33 16.96
C GLY A 531 2.55 13.61 17.72
N GLN A 532 3.06 12.47 17.22
CA GLN A 532 4.19 11.75 17.81
C GLN A 532 5.49 11.88 16.99
N GLY A 533 5.54 12.78 16.02
CA GLY A 533 6.75 13.03 15.24
C GLY A 533 7.14 11.88 14.30
N VAL A 534 6.19 11.02 13.90
CA VAL A 534 6.44 9.91 12.98
C VAL A 534 6.72 10.43 11.57
N TRP A 535 5.94 11.42 11.12
CA TRP A 535 6.20 12.11 9.86
C TRP A 535 7.36 13.09 9.99
N LEU A 536 8.18 13.18 8.95
CA LEU A 536 9.39 14.01 8.94
C LEU A 536 9.04 15.48 9.25
N ASP A 537 9.73 16.06 10.24
CA ASP A 537 9.58 17.42 10.77
C ASP A 537 8.26 17.70 11.52
N SER A 538 7.36 16.73 11.65
CA SER A 538 6.09 16.95 12.37
C SER A 538 6.27 17.20 13.87
N ASP A 539 7.41 16.78 14.44
CA ASP A 539 7.83 17.09 15.81
C ASP A 539 8.15 18.57 16.06
N LYS A 540 8.20 19.40 14.99
CA LYS A 540 8.39 20.84 15.06
C LYS A 540 7.07 21.63 15.09
N LEU A 541 5.94 20.94 14.92
CA LEU A 541 4.60 21.53 14.86
C LEU A 541 3.91 21.45 16.22
N ASP A 542 3.12 22.47 16.54
CA ASP A 542 2.19 22.44 17.66
C ASP A 542 0.87 21.74 17.28
N TRP A 543 0.09 21.35 18.30
CA TRP A 543 -1.14 20.56 18.13
C TRP A 543 -2.18 21.17 17.18
N ASP A 544 -2.28 22.50 17.18
CA ASP A 544 -3.23 23.27 16.37
C ASP A 544 -2.64 23.79 15.05
N ASP A 545 -1.40 23.46 14.72
CA ASP A 545 -0.77 23.88 13.47
C ASP A 545 -1.28 23.12 12.27
N GLU A 546 -1.36 23.80 11.11
CA GLU A 546 -1.60 23.14 9.82
C GLU A 546 -0.39 22.29 9.42
N VAL A 547 -0.64 21.13 8.78
CA VAL A 547 0.41 20.20 8.37
C VAL A 547 1.03 20.51 6.99
N ARG A 548 0.68 21.63 6.38
CA ARG A 548 1.08 22.03 5.01
C ARG A 548 2.57 21.87 4.74
N GLU A 549 3.40 22.47 5.57
CA GLU A 549 4.86 22.50 5.33
C GLU A 549 5.49 21.11 5.40
N VAL A 550 5.08 20.30 6.33
CA VAL A 550 5.65 18.95 6.50
C VAL A 550 5.11 17.95 5.46
N LEU A 551 3.89 18.15 4.95
CA LEU A 551 3.36 17.31 3.87
C LEU A 551 4.15 17.45 2.56
N ARG A 552 4.86 18.55 2.35
CA ARG A 552 5.73 18.74 1.17
C ARG A 552 6.86 17.71 1.07
N HIS A 553 7.21 17.03 2.15
CA HIS A 553 8.13 15.88 2.12
C HIS A 553 7.52 14.61 1.51
N GLY A 554 6.19 14.52 1.43
CA GLY A 554 5.49 13.39 0.83
C GLY A 554 5.45 13.45 -0.69
N THR A 555 5.03 12.34 -1.31
CA THR A 555 4.93 12.23 -2.77
C THR A 555 3.49 12.34 -3.27
N LEU A 556 3.34 12.99 -4.42
CA LEU A 556 2.13 13.03 -5.23
C LEU A 556 2.37 12.18 -6.48
N THR A 557 1.58 11.14 -6.69
CA THR A 557 2.01 10.08 -7.60
C THR A 557 0.98 9.81 -8.70
N VAL A 558 1.45 9.81 -9.95
CA VAL A 558 0.70 9.30 -11.09
C VAL A 558 1.07 7.83 -11.31
N GLY A 559 0.08 7.00 -11.57
CA GLY A 559 0.25 5.60 -11.88
C GLY A 559 -0.28 5.24 -13.27
N PHE A 560 0.02 4.03 -13.70
CA PHE A 560 -0.47 3.46 -14.95
C PHE A 560 -0.75 1.96 -14.82
N ILE A 561 -1.61 1.46 -15.70
CA ILE A 561 -1.96 0.05 -15.80
C ILE A 561 -2.10 -0.33 -17.28
N GLY A 562 -1.87 -1.59 -17.61
CA GLY A 562 -2.20 -2.15 -18.91
C GLY A 562 -1.24 -1.75 -20.03
N LEU A 563 0.07 -1.62 -19.76
CA LEU A 563 1.04 -1.32 -20.82
C LEU A 563 1.02 -2.37 -21.94
N ALA A 564 0.86 -3.66 -21.60
CA ALA A 564 0.79 -4.72 -22.59
C ALA A 564 -0.41 -4.55 -23.54
N GLU A 565 -1.59 -4.32 -23.00
CA GLU A 565 -2.81 -4.09 -23.79
C GLU A 565 -2.74 -2.77 -24.58
N THR A 566 -2.07 -1.75 -24.04
CA THR A 566 -1.79 -0.49 -24.73
C THR A 566 -0.97 -0.71 -25.98
N LEU A 567 0.12 -1.46 -25.87
CA LEU A 567 1.00 -1.79 -27.00
C LEU A 567 0.27 -2.66 -28.03
N LYS A 568 -0.53 -3.63 -27.58
CA LYS A 568 -1.38 -4.41 -28.47
C LYS A 568 -2.37 -3.55 -29.25
N ALA A 569 -2.98 -2.56 -28.63
CA ALA A 569 -3.90 -1.64 -29.30
C ALA A 569 -3.19 -0.68 -30.27
N LEU A 570 -1.94 -0.28 -29.99
CA LEU A 570 -1.17 0.63 -30.85
C LEU A 570 -0.46 -0.07 -32.01
N VAL A 571 0.19 -1.23 -31.74
CA VAL A 571 1.09 -1.87 -32.70
C VAL A 571 0.83 -3.37 -32.91
N GLY A 572 -0.21 -3.93 -32.32
CA GLY A 572 -0.67 -5.31 -32.52
C GLY A 572 0.04 -6.36 -31.64
N VAL A 573 1.14 -6.01 -30.97
CA VAL A 573 1.94 -6.91 -30.13
C VAL A 573 2.37 -6.22 -28.86
N HIS A 574 2.56 -6.95 -27.76
CA HIS A 574 3.07 -6.38 -26.51
C HIS A 574 4.60 -6.53 -26.37
N HIS A 575 5.15 -5.86 -25.36
CA HIS A 575 6.61 -5.80 -25.11
C HIS A 575 7.29 -7.14 -24.80
N GLY A 576 6.55 -8.16 -24.38
CA GLY A 576 7.07 -9.52 -24.27
C GLY A 576 7.20 -10.25 -25.59
N GLU A 577 6.52 -9.79 -26.65
CA GLU A 577 6.49 -10.43 -27.98
C GLU A 577 7.48 -9.80 -28.96
N SER A 578 7.85 -8.54 -28.76
CA SER A 578 8.62 -7.76 -29.76
C SER A 578 9.52 -6.70 -29.12
N GLU A 579 10.77 -6.63 -29.57
CA GLU A 579 11.70 -5.57 -29.19
C GLU A 579 11.22 -4.17 -29.61
N LYS A 580 10.55 -4.06 -30.76
CA LYS A 580 9.97 -2.77 -31.18
C LYS A 580 8.85 -2.32 -30.25
N ALA A 581 8.01 -3.23 -29.79
CA ALA A 581 7.00 -2.94 -28.79
C ALA A 581 7.64 -2.58 -27.44
N GLN A 582 8.75 -3.25 -27.05
CA GLN A 582 9.52 -2.90 -25.85
C GLN A 582 10.05 -1.47 -25.93
N VAL A 583 10.63 -1.07 -27.07
CA VAL A 583 11.13 0.30 -27.27
C VAL A 583 10.00 1.31 -27.12
N LEU A 584 8.84 1.09 -27.75
CA LEU A 584 7.68 1.97 -27.62
C LEU A 584 7.15 1.99 -26.18
N GLY A 585 7.11 0.85 -25.50
CA GLY A 585 6.73 0.78 -24.09
C GLY A 585 7.62 1.62 -23.19
N LEU A 586 8.94 1.55 -23.40
CA LEU A 586 9.90 2.38 -22.68
C LEU A 586 9.75 3.86 -23.03
N GLU A 587 9.46 4.21 -24.27
CA GLU A 587 9.19 5.59 -24.69
C GLU A 587 7.95 6.16 -23.97
N ILE A 588 6.85 5.42 -23.92
CA ILE A 588 5.61 5.81 -23.22
C ILE A 588 5.89 6.09 -21.74
N ILE A 589 6.52 5.15 -21.05
CA ILE A 589 6.79 5.29 -19.62
C ILE A 589 7.85 6.35 -19.33
N SER A 590 8.86 6.52 -20.20
CA SER A 590 9.84 7.60 -20.11
C SER A 590 9.19 8.97 -20.28
N HIS A 591 8.22 9.11 -21.18
CA HIS A 591 7.46 10.34 -21.39
C HIS A 591 6.65 10.69 -20.11
N MET A 592 5.95 9.71 -19.53
CA MET A 592 5.23 9.91 -18.26
C MET A 592 6.18 10.31 -17.14
N ARG A 593 7.36 9.67 -17.03
CA ARG A 593 8.35 9.98 -16.02
C ARG A 593 8.90 11.40 -16.19
N ALA A 594 9.28 11.79 -17.40
CA ALA A 594 9.78 13.13 -17.69
C ALA A 594 8.78 14.22 -17.32
N ARG A 595 7.49 14.00 -17.60
CA ARG A 595 6.41 14.91 -17.19
C ARG A 595 6.29 15.04 -15.66
N MET A 596 6.46 13.97 -14.91
CA MET A 596 6.45 14.04 -13.45
C MET A 596 7.67 14.79 -12.91
N ASP A 597 8.84 14.55 -13.46
CA ASP A 597 10.06 15.26 -13.08
C ASP A 597 9.97 16.77 -13.38
N GLU A 598 9.37 17.16 -14.52
CA GLU A 598 9.09 18.55 -14.88
C GLU A 598 8.12 19.22 -13.90
N GLU A 599 7.00 18.55 -13.56
CA GLU A 599 6.04 19.08 -12.60
C GLU A 599 6.65 19.19 -11.19
N ALA A 600 7.50 18.26 -10.80
CA ALA A 600 8.21 18.30 -9.52
C ALA A 600 9.15 19.52 -9.47
N ALA A 601 9.95 19.72 -10.50
CA ALA A 601 10.87 20.87 -10.58
C ALA A 601 10.11 22.21 -10.60
N LYS A 602 9.03 22.30 -11.38
CA LYS A 602 8.22 23.50 -11.52
C LYS A 602 7.53 23.93 -10.22
N ARG A 603 7.07 22.96 -9.41
CA ARG A 603 6.24 23.22 -8.23
C ARG A 603 7.00 23.09 -6.90
N GLY A 604 8.20 22.53 -6.90
CA GLY A 604 8.94 22.21 -5.67
C GLY A 604 8.20 21.17 -4.80
N LEU A 605 7.47 20.25 -5.42
CA LEU A 605 6.74 19.15 -4.80
C LEU A 605 7.21 17.81 -5.38
N ASN A 606 7.10 16.74 -4.62
CA ASN A 606 7.59 15.43 -5.03
C ASN A 606 6.58 14.70 -5.92
N PHE A 607 6.37 15.20 -7.17
CA PHE A 607 5.65 14.42 -8.17
C PHE A 607 6.46 13.21 -8.61
N SER A 608 5.82 12.09 -8.83
CA SER A 608 6.49 10.82 -9.11
C SER A 608 5.61 9.87 -9.90
N LEU A 609 6.21 8.83 -10.48
CA LEU A 609 5.53 7.82 -11.29
C LEU A 609 5.58 6.45 -10.62
N ILE A 610 4.44 5.79 -10.47
CA ILE A 610 4.34 4.43 -9.91
C ILE A 610 3.86 3.40 -10.93
N ALA A 611 4.44 2.22 -10.89
CA ALA A 611 3.86 1.02 -11.48
C ALA A 611 2.70 0.57 -10.60
N THR A 612 1.48 0.94 -10.94
CA THR A 612 0.30 0.84 -10.06
C THR A 612 0.09 -0.56 -9.48
N PRO A 613 -0.10 -0.70 -8.15
CA PRO A 613 -0.56 -1.93 -7.52
C PRO A 613 -2.07 -2.09 -7.73
N ALA A 614 -2.48 -2.64 -8.87
CA ALA A 614 -3.88 -2.75 -9.22
C ALA A 614 -4.50 -4.03 -8.67
N GLU A 615 -5.44 -3.88 -7.75
CA GLU A 615 -6.31 -4.96 -7.27
C GLU A 615 -7.65 -4.93 -8.02
N GLY A 616 -8.67 -4.28 -7.46
CA GLY A 616 -9.98 -4.11 -8.11
C GLY A 616 -9.93 -3.26 -9.36
N LEU A 617 -8.96 -2.36 -9.46
CA LEU A 617 -8.79 -1.47 -10.61
C LEU A 617 -8.57 -2.23 -11.92
N SER A 618 -7.81 -3.33 -11.91
CA SER A 618 -7.54 -4.13 -13.11
C SER A 618 -8.83 -4.64 -13.77
N GLY A 619 -9.78 -5.12 -12.98
CA GLY A 619 -11.09 -5.54 -13.45
C GLY A 619 -12.04 -4.37 -13.75
N ARG A 620 -11.96 -3.28 -12.97
CA ARG A 620 -12.82 -2.11 -13.15
C ARG A 620 -12.62 -1.46 -14.52
N PHE A 621 -11.38 -1.20 -14.91
CA PHE A 621 -11.10 -0.53 -16.19
C PHE A 621 -11.52 -1.39 -17.38
N VAL A 622 -11.16 -2.66 -17.41
CA VAL A 622 -11.52 -3.55 -18.53
C VAL A 622 -13.04 -3.70 -18.65
N LYS A 623 -13.77 -3.76 -17.54
CA LYS A 623 -15.23 -3.83 -17.52
C LYS A 623 -15.88 -2.59 -18.15
N LEU A 624 -15.39 -1.40 -17.81
CA LEU A 624 -15.86 -0.13 -18.36
C LEU A 624 -15.52 0.00 -19.85
N ASP A 625 -14.32 -0.43 -20.25
CA ASP A 625 -13.86 -0.36 -21.64
C ASP A 625 -14.59 -1.38 -22.52
N ARG A 626 -14.82 -2.59 -22.01
CA ARG A 626 -15.63 -3.60 -22.73
C ARG A 626 -17.07 -3.13 -22.92
N ALA A 627 -17.65 -2.49 -21.93
CA ALA A 627 -19.00 -1.94 -22.05
C ALA A 627 -19.09 -0.83 -23.11
N ARG A 628 -18.01 -0.06 -23.29
CA ARG A 628 -17.96 1.09 -24.21
C ARG A 628 -17.51 0.74 -25.63
N TYR A 629 -16.53 -0.15 -25.76
CA TYR A 629 -15.86 -0.46 -27.04
C TYR A 629 -16.08 -1.90 -27.52
N GLY A 630 -16.75 -2.73 -26.72
CA GLY A 630 -16.93 -4.16 -27.00
C GLY A 630 -15.72 -5.00 -26.57
N SER A 631 -15.80 -6.30 -26.84
CA SER A 631 -14.69 -7.22 -26.63
C SER A 631 -13.71 -7.11 -27.80
N ILE A 632 -12.48 -6.71 -27.50
CA ILE A 632 -11.37 -6.56 -28.45
C ILE A 632 -10.32 -7.61 -28.08
N GLU A 633 -9.99 -8.51 -29.01
CA GLU A 633 -9.06 -9.61 -28.81
C GLU A 633 -7.69 -9.11 -28.33
N GLY A 634 -7.18 -9.72 -27.26
CA GLY A 634 -5.91 -9.37 -26.64
C GLY A 634 -5.87 -8.04 -25.89
N ILE A 635 -7.02 -7.32 -25.80
CA ILE A 635 -7.13 -6.03 -25.12
C ILE A 635 -8.23 -6.08 -24.06
N THR A 636 -9.51 -6.19 -24.46
CA THR A 636 -10.65 -6.16 -23.52
C THR A 636 -11.35 -7.52 -23.37
N ASP A 637 -10.82 -8.58 -23.91
CA ASP A 637 -11.40 -9.93 -23.91
C ASP A 637 -11.21 -10.70 -22.60
N ARG A 638 -10.31 -10.26 -21.72
CA ARG A 638 -10.07 -10.85 -20.38
C ARG A 638 -10.79 -10.07 -19.29
N GLU A 639 -10.90 -10.66 -18.09
CA GLU A 639 -11.56 -10.03 -16.93
C GLU A 639 -10.68 -9.00 -16.18
N TYR A 640 -9.45 -8.76 -16.66
CA TYR A 640 -8.49 -7.84 -16.06
C TYR A 640 -7.57 -7.24 -17.13
N TYR A 641 -7.03 -6.05 -16.85
CA TYR A 641 -5.83 -5.53 -17.52
C TYR A 641 -4.58 -5.96 -16.78
N THR A 642 -3.50 -6.19 -17.50
CA THR A 642 -2.19 -6.48 -16.94
C THR A 642 -1.74 -5.35 -16.03
N ASN A 643 -1.23 -5.70 -14.83
CA ASN A 643 -0.69 -4.72 -13.90
C ASN A 643 0.49 -3.97 -14.51
N SER A 644 0.48 -2.65 -14.40
CA SER A 644 1.58 -1.74 -14.74
C SER A 644 2.34 -2.11 -16.03
N PHE A 645 3.64 -2.33 -15.95
CA PHE A 645 4.54 -2.69 -17.05
C PHE A 645 4.78 -4.20 -17.19
N HIS A 646 4.12 -5.04 -16.39
CA HIS A 646 4.40 -6.48 -16.42
C HIS A 646 4.17 -7.09 -17.81
N VAL A 647 4.99 -8.08 -18.14
CA VAL A 647 4.64 -9.04 -19.18
C VAL A 647 3.37 -9.77 -18.72
N PRO A 648 2.37 -9.95 -19.60
CA PRO A 648 1.10 -10.57 -19.20
C PRO A 648 1.30 -11.92 -18.53
N VAL A 649 0.58 -12.16 -17.45
CA VAL A 649 0.72 -13.38 -16.62
C VAL A 649 0.42 -14.67 -17.38
N TYR A 650 -0.32 -14.59 -18.46
CA TYR A 650 -0.67 -15.72 -19.34
C TYR A 650 0.33 -15.97 -20.47
N TYR A 651 1.32 -15.09 -20.65
CA TYR A 651 2.29 -15.20 -21.74
C TYR A 651 3.44 -16.12 -21.36
N PRO A 652 3.69 -17.21 -22.13
CA PRO A 652 4.79 -18.13 -21.87
C PRO A 652 6.14 -17.43 -22.11
N ILE A 653 6.95 -17.31 -21.08
CA ILE A 653 8.25 -16.65 -21.13
C ILE A 653 9.18 -17.29 -20.09
N SER A 654 10.49 -17.27 -20.32
CA SER A 654 11.45 -17.70 -19.31
C SER A 654 11.54 -16.65 -18.18
N ALA A 655 11.93 -17.10 -16.98
CA ALA A 655 12.15 -16.20 -15.84
C ALA A 655 13.18 -15.10 -16.18
N TYR A 656 14.26 -15.50 -16.85
CA TYR A 656 15.35 -14.58 -17.21
C TYR A 656 14.93 -13.54 -18.25
N ASP A 657 14.18 -13.94 -19.27
CA ASP A 657 13.70 -13.00 -20.30
C ASP A 657 12.67 -12.03 -19.71
N LYS A 658 11.75 -12.51 -18.87
CA LYS A 658 10.80 -11.64 -18.16
C LYS A 658 11.52 -10.60 -17.31
N ILE A 659 12.52 -11.00 -16.52
CA ILE A 659 13.31 -10.10 -15.70
C ILE A 659 14.00 -9.04 -16.56
N ARG A 660 14.62 -9.43 -17.67
CA ARG A 660 15.32 -8.49 -18.58
C ARG A 660 14.37 -7.50 -19.24
N ILE A 661 13.17 -7.93 -19.63
CA ILE A 661 12.16 -7.06 -20.23
C ILE A 661 11.61 -6.07 -19.21
N GLU A 662 11.35 -6.48 -17.99
CA GLU A 662 10.76 -5.64 -16.96
C GLU A 662 11.77 -4.72 -16.27
N ALA A 663 13.04 -5.09 -16.16
CA ALA A 663 14.06 -4.36 -15.42
C ALA A 663 14.21 -2.87 -15.83
N PRO A 664 14.22 -2.48 -17.11
CA PRO A 664 14.36 -1.07 -17.49
C PRO A 664 13.24 -0.16 -16.96
N TYR A 665 12.05 -0.70 -16.74
CA TYR A 665 10.92 0.07 -16.22
C TYR A 665 11.08 0.43 -14.74
N HIS A 666 11.89 -0.31 -13.98
CA HIS A 666 12.15 -0.01 -12.57
C HIS A 666 12.84 1.33 -12.38
N ALA A 667 13.79 1.68 -13.26
CA ALA A 667 14.46 2.98 -13.24
C ALA A 667 13.50 4.15 -13.53
N LEU A 668 12.46 3.91 -14.33
CA LEU A 668 11.49 4.92 -14.73
C LEU A 668 10.38 5.16 -13.69
N THR A 669 10.08 4.16 -12.88
CA THR A 669 8.99 4.20 -11.88
C THR A 669 9.54 4.50 -10.48
N ASN A 670 9.93 5.77 -10.26
CA ASN A 670 10.60 6.23 -9.04
C ASN A 670 9.73 6.21 -7.77
N ALA A 671 8.41 6.15 -7.92
CA ALA A 671 7.46 6.04 -6.81
C ALA A 671 7.21 4.59 -6.38
N GLY A 672 7.64 3.62 -7.17
CA GLY A 672 7.53 2.21 -6.81
C GLY A 672 7.26 1.27 -7.98
N HIS A 673 7.72 0.06 -7.78
CA HIS A 673 7.69 -1.02 -8.76
C HIS A 673 7.95 -2.35 -8.04
N ILE A 674 7.61 -3.45 -8.70
CA ILE A 674 7.99 -4.81 -8.29
C ILE A 674 7.92 -5.71 -9.51
N SER A 675 8.79 -6.71 -9.59
CA SER A 675 8.69 -7.81 -10.57
C SER A 675 8.46 -9.15 -9.89
N TYR A 676 7.62 -9.97 -10.48
CA TYR A 676 7.27 -11.31 -9.97
C TYR A 676 7.74 -12.39 -10.93
N ILE A 677 8.30 -13.46 -10.37
CA ILE A 677 8.58 -14.70 -11.09
C ILE A 677 7.71 -15.82 -10.51
N GLU A 678 6.96 -16.50 -11.36
CA GLU A 678 6.13 -17.66 -11.00
C GLU A 678 6.96 -18.94 -11.19
N MET A 679 7.52 -19.49 -10.11
CA MET A 679 8.26 -20.76 -10.18
C MET A 679 7.32 -21.95 -10.19
N ASP A 680 7.72 -23.01 -10.90
CA ASP A 680 7.05 -24.30 -10.87
C ASP A 680 7.59 -25.18 -9.75
N GLY A 681 6.73 -25.97 -9.14
CA GLY A 681 7.11 -26.89 -8.07
C GLY A 681 7.39 -26.21 -6.73
N ASP A 682 8.03 -26.95 -5.83
CA ASP A 682 8.47 -26.49 -4.51
C ASP A 682 9.92 -25.99 -4.59
N PRO A 683 10.16 -24.68 -4.44
CA PRO A 683 11.53 -24.13 -4.52
C PRO A 683 12.46 -24.63 -3.40
N THR A 684 11.93 -25.18 -2.30
CA THR A 684 12.77 -25.76 -1.22
C THR A 684 13.57 -26.96 -1.68
N ASP A 685 13.12 -27.64 -2.73
CA ASP A 685 13.80 -28.78 -3.33
C ASP A 685 15.00 -28.35 -4.22
N ASN A 686 15.03 -27.09 -4.65
CA ASN A 686 16.09 -26.56 -5.51
C ASN A 686 16.39 -25.08 -5.20
N LEU A 687 17.03 -24.84 -4.05
CA LEU A 687 17.44 -23.49 -3.63
C LEU A 687 18.47 -22.86 -4.58
N GLU A 688 19.25 -23.63 -5.32
CA GLU A 688 20.18 -23.11 -6.32
C GLU A 688 19.45 -22.42 -7.47
N ALA A 689 18.36 -23.00 -7.96
CA ALA A 689 17.54 -22.37 -8.99
C ALA A 689 16.87 -21.08 -8.47
N PHE A 690 16.40 -21.10 -7.22
CA PHE A 690 15.86 -19.92 -6.56
C PHE A 690 16.90 -18.79 -6.45
N GLU A 691 18.11 -19.12 -6.01
CA GLU A 691 19.22 -18.17 -5.92
C GLU A 691 19.59 -17.57 -7.28
N LYS A 692 19.64 -18.37 -8.34
CA LYS A 692 19.89 -17.89 -9.70
C LYS A 692 18.87 -16.84 -10.16
N VAL A 693 17.60 -17.03 -9.83
CA VAL A 693 16.54 -16.05 -10.14
C VAL A 693 16.78 -14.74 -9.38
N ILE A 694 17.06 -14.78 -8.08
CA ILE A 694 17.33 -13.58 -7.28
C ILE A 694 18.59 -12.85 -7.78
N ARG A 695 19.65 -13.59 -8.11
CA ARG A 695 20.88 -13.01 -8.68
C ARG A 695 20.62 -12.36 -10.05
N CYS A 696 19.83 -13.00 -10.90
CA CYS A 696 19.43 -12.42 -12.18
C CYS A 696 18.65 -11.12 -12.00
N MET A 697 17.74 -11.04 -11.02
CA MET A 697 17.04 -9.79 -10.70
C MET A 697 18.02 -8.67 -10.34
N LYS A 698 18.97 -8.94 -9.46
CA LYS A 698 20.00 -7.97 -9.05
C LYS A 698 20.86 -7.51 -10.23
N GLU A 699 21.36 -8.44 -11.02
CA GLU A 699 22.27 -8.20 -12.14
C GLU A 699 21.57 -7.48 -13.31
N SER A 700 20.26 -7.67 -13.47
CA SER A 700 19.45 -6.99 -14.49
C SER A 700 19.02 -5.58 -14.10
N GLY A 701 19.23 -5.15 -12.85
CA GLY A 701 18.85 -3.81 -12.38
C GLY A 701 17.42 -3.71 -11.86
N ILE A 702 16.81 -4.82 -11.43
CA ILE A 702 15.56 -4.81 -10.69
C ILE A 702 15.75 -4.05 -9.37
N GLY A 703 14.81 -3.19 -9.01
CA GLY A 703 14.84 -2.48 -7.72
C GLY A 703 14.18 -3.26 -6.59
N TYR A 704 13.10 -3.97 -6.91
CA TYR A 704 12.32 -4.76 -5.97
C TYR A 704 11.70 -5.96 -6.68
N GLY A 705 11.90 -7.14 -6.15
CA GLY A 705 11.45 -8.38 -6.76
C GLY A 705 10.95 -9.41 -5.77
N SER A 706 10.16 -10.35 -6.27
CA SER A 706 9.58 -11.42 -5.50
C SER A 706 9.45 -12.69 -6.35
N VAL A 707 9.52 -13.83 -5.69
CA VAL A 707 9.27 -15.13 -6.30
C VAL A 707 7.97 -15.69 -5.75
N ASN A 708 7.08 -16.11 -6.65
CA ASN A 708 5.83 -16.77 -6.32
C ASN A 708 5.95 -18.27 -6.62
N HIS A 709 5.33 -19.05 -5.77
CA HIS A 709 5.13 -20.49 -5.95
C HIS A 709 3.91 -20.91 -5.13
N PRO A 710 3.33 -22.09 -5.40
CA PRO A 710 2.22 -22.59 -4.59
C PRO A 710 2.67 -22.83 -3.14
N VAL A 711 1.93 -22.29 -2.18
CA VAL A 711 2.03 -22.63 -0.75
C VAL A 711 0.64 -22.95 -0.28
N ASP A 712 0.33 -24.23 -0.20
CA ASP A 712 -0.96 -24.75 0.18
C ASP A 712 -0.87 -25.49 1.53
N ARG A 713 -1.94 -25.50 2.28
CA ARG A 713 -2.04 -26.24 3.53
C ARG A 713 -3.40 -26.89 3.65
N ASP A 714 -3.40 -28.12 4.10
CA ASP A 714 -4.61 -28.81 4.53
C ASP A 714 -4.87 -28.55 6.02
N PRO A 715 -5.92 -27.80 6.40
CA PRO A 715 -6.18 -27.49 7.79
C PRO A 715 -6.63 -28.70 8.62
N VAL A 716 -7.02 -29.81 7.97
CA VAL A 716 -7.48 -31.03 8.64
C VAL A 716 -6.32 -31.93 9.06
N CYS A 717 -5.39 -32.22 8.15
CA CYS A 717 -4.26 -33.13 8.47
C CYS A 717 -2.96 -32.37 8.76
N GLY A 718 -2.90 -31.04 8.53
CA GLY A 718 -1.71 -30.21 8.74
C GLY A 718 -0.66 -30.31 7.61
N PHE A 719 -0.93 -31.04 6.53
CA PHE A 719 -0.01 -31.10 5.40
C PHE A 719 0.23 -29.70 4.83
N SER A 720 1.49 -29.34 4.62
CA SER A 720 1.92 -28.09 3.98
C SER A 720 2.78 -28.39 2.78
N GLY A 721 2.47 -27.79 1.63
CA GLY A 721 3.19 -28.01 0.38
C GLY A 721 2.31 -27.69 -0.82
N ILE A 722 2.52 -28.37 -1.95
CA ILE A 722 1.69 -28.22 -3.14
C ILE A 722 0.50 -29.18 -3.05
N ILE A 723 -0.71 -28.64 -3.07
CA ILE A 723 -1.96 -29.41 -3.08
C ILE A 723 -2.69 -29.12 -4.40
N GLY A 724 -2.90 -30.18 -5.20
CA GLY A 724 -3.77 -30.12 -6.36
C GLY A 724 -5.24 -30.23 -5.96
N ASP A 725 -6.00 -31.15 -6.57
CA ASP A 725 -7.38 -31.43 -6.22
C ASP A 725 -7.49 -32.30 -4.96
N GLN A 726 -6.43 -33.02 -4.62
CA GLN A 726 -6.37 -33.97 -3.50
C GLN A 726 -5.13 -33.73 -2.64
N CYS A 727 -5.33 -33.76 -1.30
CA CYS A 727 -4.24 -33.63 -0.34
C CYS A 727 -3.27 -34.83 -0.42
N PRO A 728 -1.96 -34.60 -0.67
CA PRO A 728 -0.98 -35.68 -0.70
C PRO A 728 -0.80 -36.41 0.65
N GLY A 729 -1.11 -35.74 1.75
CA GLY A 729 -0.93 -36.31 3.10
C GLY A 729 -2.03 -37.25 3.54
N CYS A 730 -3.31 -36.91 3.27
CA CYS A 730 -4.45 -37.69 3.77
C CYS A 730 -5.44 -38.13 2.69
N GLY A 731 -5.27 -37.69 1.44
CA GLY A 731 -6.13 -38.11 0.33
C GLY A 731 -7.49 -37.43 0.25
N ARG A 732 -7.84 -36.46 1.15
CA ARG A 732 -9.11 -35.76 1.08
C ARG A 732 -9.14 -34.72 -0.05
N THR A 733 -10.35 -34.29 -0.42
CA THR A 733 -10.62 -33.23 -1.40
C THR A 733 -11.41 -32.08 -0.75
N GLU A 734 -11.55 -30.94 -1.43
CA GLU A 734 -12.39 -29.83 -0.95
C GLU A 734 -13.90 -30.16 -0.98
N ALA A 735 -14.30 -31.22 -1.68
CA ALA A 735 -15.67 -31.73 -1.67
C ALA A 735 -16.09 -32.25 -0.28
N ASP A 736 -15.14 -32.54 0.61
CA ASP A 736 -15.37 -32.94 2.00
C ASP A 736 -15.80 -31.79 2.92
N GLY A 737 -16.02 -30.59 2.36
CA GLY A 737 -16.64 -29.44 3.01
C GLY A 737 -15.66 -28.48 3.72
N VAL A 738 -14.37 -28.80 3.79
CA VAL A 738 -13.34 -27.92 4.36
C VAL A 738 -12.38 -27.53 3.23
N PRO A 739 -12.28 -26.22 2.84
CA PRO A 739 -11.37 -25.77 1.79
C PRO A 739 -9.91 -25.91 2.24
N PHE A 740 -9.02 -26.08 1.27
CA PHE A 740 -7.58 -25.94 1.50
C PHE A 740 -7.20 -24.47 1.66
N GLU A 741 -6.27 -24.18 2.52
CA GLU A 741 -5.61 -22.87 2.59
C GLU A 741 -4.66 -22.76 1.41
N ARG A 742 -4.88 -21.78 0.53
CA ARG A 742 -4.06 -21.57 -0.67
C ARG A 742 -3.49 -20.17 -0.62
N ILE A 743 -2.26 -20.07 -0.09
CA ILE A 743 -1.58 -18.78 0.00
C ILE A 743 -1.15 -18.33 -1.39
N ARG A 744 -1.62 -17.18 -1.82
CA ARG A 744 -1.29 -16.57 -3.12
C ARG A 744 -1.02 -15.09 -2.95
N ARG A 745 -0.18 -14.56 -3.84
CA ARG A 745 0.14 -13.14 -3.88
C ARG A 745 -0.88 -12.41 -4.75
N ILE A 746 -1.43 -11.31 -4.25
CA ILE A 746 -2.31 -10.42 -5.02
C ILE A 746 -1.47 -9.41 -5.79
N THR A 747 -0.84 -8.46 -5.10
CA THR A 747 0.02 -7.44 -5.72
C THR A 747 1.42 -7.46 -5.13
N GLY A 748 1.57 -7.23 -3.85
CA GLY A 748 2.83 -7.33 -3.12
C GLY A 748 2.64 -8.07 -1.79
N TYR A 749 1.40 -8.31 -1.39
CA TYR A 749 1.03 -9.00 -0.16
C TYR A 749 0.33 -10.34 -0.44
N LEU A 750 0.28 -11.18 0.58
CA LEU A 750 -0.28 -12.53 0.52
C LEU A 750 -1.72 -12.55 1.03
N VAL A 751 -2.50 -13.48 0.51
CA VAL A 751 -3.85 -13.78 1.00
C VAL A 751 -3.99 -15.28 1.18
N GLY A 752 -4.63 -15.69 2.29
CA GLY A 752 -4.71 -17.09 2.70
C GLY A 752 -5.73 -17.93 1.94
N THR A 753 -6.73 -17.29 1.30
CA THR A 753 -7.83 -17.99 0.62
C THR A 753 -8.23 -17.26 -0.66
N LEU A 754 -8.52 -18.03 -1.72
CA LEU A 754 -8.88 -17.48 -3.03
C LEU A 754 -10.27 -16.83 -3.08
N ASP A 755 -11.15 -17.13 -2.13
CA ASP A 755 -12.47 -16.53 -2.01
C ASP A 755 -12.45 -15.05 -1.64
N ARG A 756 -11.34 -14.55 -1.08
CA ARG A 756 -11.09 -13.12 -0.85
C ARG A 756 -10.68 -12.35 -2.09
N PHE A 757 -10.32 -13.03 -3.17
CA PHE A 757 -9.97 -12.39 -4.44
C PHE A 757 -11.22 -11.84 -5.13
N ASN A 758 -11.16 -10.61 -5.66
CA ASN A 758 -12.17 -10.10 -6.58
C ASN A 758 -12.13 -10.87 -7.92
N ASN A 759 -13.14 -10.70 -8.77
CA ASN A 759 -13.27 -11.48 -10.00
C ASN A 759 -12.08 -11.30 -10.95
N GLY A 760 -11.56 -10.06 -11.09
CA GLY A 760 -10.38 -9.79 -11.91
C GLY A 760 -9.14 -10.51 -11.41
N LYS A 761 -8.90 -10.53 -10.10
CA LYS A 761 -7.75 -11.24 -9.49
C LYS A 761 -7.88 -12.75 -9.50
N ARG A 762 -9.10 -13.29 -9.38
CA ARG A 762 -9.35 -14.73 -9.58
C ARG A 762 -9.02 -15.15 -11.02
N ALA A 763 -9.40 -14.34 -12.00
CA ALA A 763 -9.10 -14.61 -13.40
C ALA A 763 -7.58 -14.50 -13.67
N GLU A 764 -6.92 -13.48 -13.14
CA GLU A 764 -5.46 -13.31 -13.25
C GLU A 764 -4.70 -14.50 -12.64
N GLU A 765 -5.09 -14.94 -11.43
CA GLU A 765 -4.44 -16.08 -10.77
C GLU A 765 -4.61 -17.38 -11.56
N ARG A 766 -5.79 -17.62 -12.09
CA ARG A 766 -6.08 -18.80 -12.92
C ARG A 766 -5.26 -18.81 -14.23
N ASP A 767 -5.04 -17.63 -14.81
CA ASP A 767 -4.35 -17.48 -16.09
C ASP A 767 -2.82 -17.48 -15.96
N ARG A 768 -2.27 -17.44 -14.74
CA ARG A 768 -0.82 -17.40 -14.49
C ARG A 768 -0.12 -18.63 -15.04
N VAL A 769 0.88 -18.40 -15.88
CA VAL A 769 1.79 -19.46 -16.36
C VAL A 769 3.05 -19.51 -15.50
N LYS A 770 3.68 -20.67 -15.43
CA LYS A 770 4.95 -20.85 -14.75
C LYS A 770 6.11 -20.45 -15.67
N HIS A 771 7.11 -19.80 -15.10
CA HIS A 771 8.29 -19.37 -15.84
C HIS A 771 9.38 -20.44 -15.72
N SER A 772 9.91 -20.90 -16.85
CA SER A 772 11.09 -21.77 -16.85
C SER A 772 12.33 -21.02 -16.37
N VAL A 773 13.14 -21.70 -15.57
CA VAL A 773 14.39 -21.16 -14.98
C VAL A 773 15.59 -21.73 -15.71
#